data_7afb79a68bb2673a602bb014df3813ec
#
_entry.id   7afb79a68bb2673a602bb014df3813ec
#
_cell.length_a   1.000
_cell.length_b   1.000
_cell.length_c   1.000
_cell.angle_alpha   90.00
_cell.angle_beta   90.00
_cell.angle_gamma   90.00
#
_symmetry.space_group_name_H-M   'P 1'
#
loop_
_entity.id
_entity.type
_entity.pdbx_description
1 polymer ?
#
loop_
_entity_poly.entity_id
_entity_poly.type
_entity_poly.pdbx_seq_one_letter_code
_entity_poly.pdbx_strand_id
1 'polypeptide(L)'
;LHVRSRRQRQMCIRDSVRFSQEAFDAGVNYIETPYKDLNTYEGILRMLQEHDISDIEYRKLYNDMETRNTDWFKRLTRRSFSHTHNVSVSGGTNKFSYSASIGYNNSEGQEIGNDNERMTGRIALMLRPIEKLTINLTLNGSVSTTNGFFNEVNPMSYATNTNRIIDPDAYYMQRNGYNSKTGKIQTLSYNFINERDNSGSKARSNFMSASLDVNWRILDWVTYQFTGGYSNNNSTNESWATERTYYIANEYRGYDFNSVTPTSAEFKAAQLPFGGILYTNDNNQYSYNIQNKLQFSKAFNPDNRLNALLGMELRSSTAKGTANKVWGYVPDRGERIVAPTIPSEVITPNNPPTGWGILGDIYSRGWQRTDNTNNFLSFFATFAYSFKNRYVVNANVRNDASNVFGQDINHRIDPTYSFGLSWRASEEAFFQKHLKWITTLNFRGTFGIQGNALTRESPELILSQQGVQPGYNRYFSTIGQIPNPYLSWERTRNWNFGVDLELFRMFYMNLEYYTRRSNAVITVDLPFEYGIDDMKRNGGIIYNRGIEYTLSFTPIQKRDFSLNINLNASKNWNKGGETKIDRNTAMYLRGGSTQILKEGYPLSAFWSYSFAGLDGSNGKPMFNYVEVPDEEKSKSIDPTTYLVYSGETEPYFTGGLGFSFRYKSLSLNTSFSLLLGSKKRLPSPYSDFQGSGSMMPDPTKNVNRDLLNRWQKPGDEVYTNIPGLPTWPIEIGWTLPNTDSAESAIEMWEKSDAMVVSGSFLRCRNIGLSWQMKKEWCDKLSLIHI
;
A
#
# COMPACT_ATOMS: atom_id res chain seq x y z
N LEU A 1 19.96 3.89 3.27
CA LEU A 1 20.02 5.28 2.73
C LEU A 1 18.82 6.11 3.18
N HIS A 2 17.58 5.57 3.19
CA HIS A 2 16.41 6.29 3.67
C HIS A 2 16.47 6.60 5.18
N VAL A 3 16.98 5.70 5.99
CA VAL A 3 17.15 5.90 7.44
C VAL A 3 18.17 6.99 7.73
N ARG A 4 19.27 7.05 6.98
CA ARG A 4 20.26 8.12 7.12
C ARG A 4 19.70 9.50 6.72
N SER A 5 18.89 9.58 5.65
CA SER A 5 18.30 10.86 5.22
C SER A 5 17.27 11.41 6.21
N ARG A 6 16.52 10.55 6.91
CA ARG A 6 15.61 10.96 7.99
C ARG A 6 16.38 11.39 9.24
N ARG A 7 17.45 10.67 9.63
CA ARG A 7 18.32 11.09 10.73
C ARG A 7 18.95 12.48 10.50
N GLN A 8 19.24 12.83 9.24
CA GLN A 8 19.78 14.16 8.90
C GLN A 8 18.75 15.29 8.99
N ARG A 9 17.44 14.98 9.01
CA ARG A 9 16.38 15.97 9.12
C ARG A 9 15.88 16.21 10.55
N GLN A 10 16.40 15.48 11.52
CA GLN A 10 16.08 15.69 12.93
C GLN A 10 17.02 16.75 13.53
N MET A 11 16.46 17.63 14.34
CA MET A 11 17.26 18.53 15.18
C MET A 11 18.18 17.72 16.09
N CYS A 12 19.34 18.25 16.41
CA CYS A 12 20.14 17.65 17.47
C CYS A 12 19.42 17.85 18.82
N ILE A 13 19.74 17.04 19.81
CA ILE A 13 19.09 17.01 21.11
C ILE A 13 19.04 18.40 21.75
N ARG A 14 20.19 19.08 21.75
CA ARG A 14 20.33 20.44 22.27
C ARG A 14 19.44 21.45 21.54
N ASP A 15 19.36 21.36 20.19
CA ASP A 15 18.52 22.25 19.40
C ASP A 15 17.04 21.98 19.65
N SER A 16 16.64 20.73 19.88
CA SER A 16 15.24 20.38 20.19
C SER A 16 14.82 20.97 21.55
N VAL A 17 15.63 20.81 22.57
CA VAL A 17 15.36 21.38 23.92
C VAL A 17 15.31 22.92 23.89
N ARG A 18 16.24 23.54 23.18
CA ARG A 18 16.27 25.01 23.01
C ARG A 18 15.09 25.51 22.22
N PHE A 19 14.63 24.77 21.21
CA PHE A 19 13.46 25.12 20.43
C PHE A 19 12.20 25.12 21.30
N SER A 20 12.03 24.12 22.18
CA SER A 20 10.92 24.10 23.13
C SER A 20 10.96 25.26 24.12
N GLN A 21 12.18 25.64 24.61
CA GLN A 21 12.37 26.83 25.46
C GLN A 21 11.96 28.10 24.69
N GLU A 22 12.43 28.27 23.47
CA GLU A 22 12.12 29.42 22.62
C GLU A 22 10.60 29.53 22.34
N ALA A 23 9.94 28.40 22.07
CA ALA A 23 8.48 28.37 21.87
C ALA A 23 7.74 28.83 23.15
N PHE A 24 8.22 28.44 24.30
CA PHE A 24 7.68 28.89 25.60
C PHE A 24 7.92 30.37 25.82
N ASP A 25 9.15 30.84 25.63
CA ASP A 25 9.53 32.25 25.83
C ASP A 25 8.77 33.17 24.86
N ALA A 26 8.46 32.69 23.67
CA ALA A 26 7.64 33.40 22.67
C ALA A 26 6.15 33.50 23.05
N GLY A 27 5.71 32.85 24.11
CA GLY A 27 4.31 32.87 24.54
C GLY A 27 3.40 31.99 23.72
N VAL A 28 3.93 30.97 23.03
CA VAL A 28 3.12 29.97 22.36
C VAL A 28 2.21 29.30 23.38
N ASN A 29 0.91 29.19 23.06
CA ASN A 29 -0.11 28.79 24.00
C ASN A 29 0.07 27.38 24.57
N TYR A 30 0.26 27.30 25.89
CA TYR A 30 0.38 26.07 26.67
C TYR A 30 -0.96 25.56 27.21
N ILE A 31 -2.09 25.87 26.57
CA ILE A 31 -3.43 25.48 27.07
C ILE A 31 -3.51 23.98 27.34
N GLU A 32 -2.72 23.19 26.64
CA GLU A 32 -2.63 21.77 26.80
C GLU A 32 -1.26 21.32 27.28
N THR A 33 -0.70 22.02 28.25
CA THR A 33 0.62 21.73 28.82
C THR A 33 0.75 20.25 29.16
N PRO A 34 1.89 19.63 28.78
CA PRO A 34 2.21 18.29 29.23
C PRO A 34 2.21 18.20 30.73
N TYR A 35 1.91 17.03 31.20
CA TYR A 35 1.89 16.72 32.61
C TYR A 35 3.27 16.88 33.25
N LYS A 36 3.29 17.07 34.56
CA LYS A 36 4.48 16.99 35.39
C LYS A 36 5.20 15.67 35.12
N ASP A 37 6.40 15.76 34.55
CA ASP A 37 7.19 14.58 34.17
C ASP A 37 8.68 14.92 34.25
N LEU A 38 9.45 14.08 34.95
CA LEU A 38 10.89 14.20 35.07
C LEU A 38 11.67 13.77 33.79
N ASN A 39 10.98 13.16 32.84
CA ASN A 39 11.63 12.60 31.63
C ASN A 39 11.42 13.43 30.37
N THR A 40 10.64 14.52 30.45
CA THR A 40 10.41 15.43 29.34
C THR A 40 10.78 16.86 29.72
N TYR A 41 11.27 17.63 28.75
CA TYR A 41 11.63 19.03 28.99
C TYR A 41 10.43 19.85 29.46
N GLU A 42 9.32 19.74 28.80
CA GLU A 42 8.07 20.45 29.11
C GLU A 42 7.52 20.05 30.46
N GLY A 43 7.69 18.78 30.84
CA GLY A 43 7.29 18.27 32.15
C GLY A 43 8.08 18.90 33.31
N ILE A 44 9.40 18.98 33.19
CA ILE A 44 10.23 19.63 34.22
C ILE A 44 10.00 21.15 34.28
N LEU A 45 9.74 21.79 33.12
CA LEU A 45 9.42 23.21 33.05
C LEU A 45 8.10 23.48 33.80
N ARG A 46 7.08 22.65 33.65
CA ARG A 46 5.85 22.77 34.40
C ARG A 46 6.03 22.56 35.89
N MET A 47 6.84 21.58 36.29
CA MET A 47 7.16 21.34 37.71
C MET A 47 7.88 22.55 38.33
N LEU A 48 8.75 23.23 37.56
CA LEU A 48 9.37 24.48 37.99
C LEU A 48 8.36 25.61 38.19
N GLN A 49 7.44 25.79 37.24
CA GLN A 49 6.40 26.82 37.27
C GLN A 49 5.43 26.63 38.45
N GLU A 50 5.13 25.38 38.75
CA GLU A 50 4.23 25.03 39.88
C GLU A 50 4.98 24.91 41.22
N HIS A 51 6.28 25.21 41.22
CA HIS A 51 7.14 25.14 42.41
C HIS A 51 7.30 23.75 43.02
N ASP A 52 7.11 22.70 42.22
CA ASP A 52 7.33 21.31 42.65
C ASP A 52 8.81 20.96 42.73
N ILE A 53 9.64 21.63 41.93
CA ILE A 53 11.11 21.51 41.93
C ILE A 53 11.78 22.89 42.06
N SER A 54 12.97 22.90 42.58
CA SER A 54 13.77 24.11 42.70
C SER A 54 14.48 24.43 41.36
N ASP A 55 14.89 25.71 41.21
CA ASP A 55 15.74 26.14 40.07
C ASP A 55 17.01 25.29 39.91
N ILE A 56 17.61 24.85 41.04
CA ILE A 56 18.81 24.02 41.02
C ILE A 56 18.51 22.63 40.45
N GLU A 57 17.42 22.03 40.88
CA GLU A 57 16.96 20.73 40.38
C GLU A 57 16.57 20.82 38.90
N TYR A 58 15.82 21.86 38.50
CA TYR A 58 15.47 22.10 37.11
C TYR A 58 16.71 22.18 36.24
N ARG A 59 17.72 23.01 36.62
CA ARG A 59 18.95 23.12 35.83
C ARG A 59 19.73 21.81 35.74
N LYS A 60 19.73 21.00 36.77
CA LYS A 60 20.34 19.66 36.76
C LYS A 60 19.63 18.76 35.77
N LEU A 61 18.31 18.63 35.86
CA LEU A 61 17.50 17.82 34.97
C LEU A 61 17.60 18.29 33.51
N TYR A 62 17.60 19.60 33.29
CA TYR A 62 17.78 20.20 31.96
C TYR A 62 19.16 19.80 31.35
N ASN A 63 20.23 19.93 32.10
CA ASN A 63 21.58 19.55 31.64
C ASN A 63 21.69 18.04 31.37
N ASP A 64 21.06 17.22 32.19
CA ASP A 64 20.99 15.78 32.01
C ASP A 64 20.27 15.42 30.70
N MET A 65 19.18 16.10 30.37
CA MET A 65 18.45 15.94 29.11
C MET A 65 19.24 16.39 27.89
N GLU A 66 19.94 17.54 27.95
CA GLU A 66 20.80 18.01 26.84
C GLU A 66 21.93 17.03 26.51
N THR A 67 22.38 16.24 27.47
CA THR A 67 23.47 15.27 27.30
C THR A 67 22.99 13.85 26.98
N ARG A 68 21.76 13.53 27.33
CA ARG A 68 21.16 12.20 27.08
C ARG A 68 20.99 11.97 25.57
N ASN A 69 21.46 10.82 25.09
CA ASN A 69 21.45 10.49 23.66
C ASN A 69 21.07 9.01 23.45
N THR A 70 19.78 8.70 23.59
CA THR A 70 19.25 7.36 23.39
C THR A 70 19.26 6.98 21.91
N ASP A 71 19.98 5.93 21.54
CA ASP A 71 19.93 5.37 20.20
C ASP A 71 18.80 4.32 20.10
N TRP A 72 17.61 4.78 19.77
CA TRP A 72 16.43 3.94 19.65
C TRP A 72 16.60 2.83 18.62
N PHE A 73 17.32 3.08 17.52
CA PHE A 73 17.57 2.03 16.53
C PHE A 73 18.40 0.89 17.13
N LYS A 74 19.42 1.22 17.91
CA LYS A 74 20.25 0.22 18.60
C LYS A 74 19.45 -0.58 19.65
N ARG A 75 18.45 0.04 20.28
CA ARG A 75 17.61 -0.59 21.32
C ARG A 75 16.50 -1.47 20.73
N LEU A 76 15.97 -1.11 19.55
CA LEU A 76 14.79 -1.75 18.96
C LEU A 76 15.10 -2.63 17.74
N THR A 77 16.32 -2.56 17.23
CA THR A 77 16.75 -3.37 16.09
C THR A 77 17.97 -4.21 16.39
N ARG A 78 18.09 -5.30 15.67
CA ARG A 78 19.22 -6.21 15.65
C ARG A 78 19.78 -6.39 14.25
N ARG A 79 20.93 -7.05 14.12
CA ARG A 79 21.38 -7.57 12.84
C ARG A 79 20.50 -8.76 12.46
N SER A 80 19.81 -8.65 11.36
CA SER A 80 18.97 -9.74 10.85
C SER A 80 19.85 -10.90 10.39
N PHE A 81 19.40 -12.12 10.68
CA PHE A 81 20.00 -13.35 10.20
C PHE A 81 18.95 -14.22 9.55
N SER A 82 19.20 -14.69 8.35
CA SER A 82 18.31 -15.60 7.65
C SER A 82 19.11 -16.79 7.12
N HIS A 83 18.57 -17.97 7.31
CA HIS A 83 19.15 -19.18 6.73
C HIS A 83 18.07 -20.03 6.05
N THR A 84 18.47 -20.68 4.97
CA THR A 84 17.60 -21.55 4.18
C THR A 84 18.32 -22.85 3.93
N HIS A 85 17.63 -23.95 4.19
CA HIS A 85 18.09 -25.31 3.91
C HIS A 85 17.13 -25.97 2.95
N ASN A 86 17.65 -26.51 1.85
CA ASN A 86 16.84 -27.22 0.86
C ASN A 86 17.49 -28.59 0.58
N VAL A 87 16.66 -29.61 0.63
CA VAL A 87 17.04 -30.97 0.22
C VAL A 87 16.13 -31.37 -0.92
N SER A 88 16.70 -31.83 -2.00
CA SER A 88 15.92 -32.30 -3.14
C SER A 88 16.47 -33.62 -3.68
N VAL A 89 15.58 -34.46 -4.14
CA VAL A 89 15.88 -35.71 -4.83
C VAL A 89 15.07 -35.73 -6.13
N SER A 90 15.73 -36.11 -7.21
CA SER A 90 15.07 -36.28 -8.50
C SER A 90 15.67 -37.48 -9.24
N GLY A 91 14.85 -38.12 -10.04
CA GLY A 91 15.27 -39.26 -10.82
C GLY A 91 14.20 -39.67 -11.83
N GLY A 92 14.50 -40.66 -12.62
CA GLY A 92 13.50 -41.18 -13.55
C GLY A 92 14.07 -41.74 -14.82
N THR A 93 13.16 -42.05 -15.70
CA THR A 93 13.37 -42.57 -17.06
C THR A 93 12.61 -41.69 -18.06
N ASN A 94 12.73 -41.97 -19.35
CA ASN A 94 11.95 -41.30 -20.36
C ASN A 94 10.41 -41.44 -20.21
N LYS A 95 9.95 -42.47 -19.46
CA LYS A 95 8.53 -42.73 -19.24
C LYS A 95 8.01 -42.25 -17.89
N PHE A 96 8.90 -42.10 -16.93
CA PHE A 96 8.57 -41.67 -15.56
C PHE A 96 9.69 -40.84 -15.00
N SER A 97 9.37 -39.67 -14.48
CA SER A 97 10.31 -38.90 -13.69
C SER A 97 9.64 -38.31 -12.46
N TYR A 98 10.44 -38.17 -11.41
CA TYR A 98 10.01 -37.57 -10.14
C TYR A 98 11.02 -36.56 -9.64
N SER A 99 10.48 -35.59 -8.93
CA SER A 99 11.28 -34.61 -8.17
C SER A 99 10.57 -34.38 -6.84
N ALA A 100 11.26 -34.53 -5.75
CA ALA A 100 10.76 -34.19 -4.42
C ALA A 100 11.74 -33.26 -3.73
N SER A 101 11.24 -32.27 -3.02
CA SER A 101 12.07 -31.34 -2.25
C SER A 101 11.40 -30.94 -0.95
N ILE A 102 12.22 -30.75 0.09
CA ILE A 102 11.83 -30.17 1.36
C ILE A 102 12.73 -28.98 1.62
N GLY A 103 12.12 -27.86 2.01
CA GLY A 103 12.82 -26.63 2.35
C GLY A 103 12.46 -26.17 3.76
N TYR A 104 13.44 -25.64 4.46
CA TYR A 104 13.27 -24.94 5.71
C TYR A 104 13.89 -23.55 5.59
N ASN A 105 13.14 -22.53 5.96
CA ASN A 105 13.61 -21.16 6.02
C ASN A 105 13.31 -20.58 7.41
N ASN A 106 14.31 -20.00 8.03
CA ASN A 106 14.15 -19.19 9.23
C ASN A 106 14.75 -17.80 8.94
N SER A 107 14.00 -16.77 9.23
CA SER A 107 14.37 -15.39 9.01
C SER A 107 14.08 -14.55 10.24
N GLU A 108 15.13 -14.13 10.92
CA GLU A 108 15.02 -13.11 11.97
C GLU A 108 14.93 -11.74 11.34
N GLY A 109 13.86 -11.01 11.65
CA GLY A 109 13.67 -9.63 11.21
C GLY A 109 14.68 -8.66 11.83
N GLN A 110 14.81 -7.51 11.21
CA GLN A 110 15.65 -6.42 11.72
C GLN A 110 15.10 -5.85 13.04
N GLU A 111 13.78 -5.84 13.21
CA GLU A 111 13.12 -5.42 14.44
C GLU A 111 13.12 -6.59 15.44
N ILE A 112 13.48 -6.33 16.70
CA ILE A 112 13.51 -7.35 17.76
C ILE A 112 12.07 -7.77 18.07
N GLY A 113 11.75 -9.05 17.87
CA GLY A 113 10.40 -9.59 18.02
C GLY A 113 9.68 -9.89 16.70
N ASN A 114 10.30 -9.56 15.55
CA ASN A 114 9.77 -9.92 14.24
C ASN A 114 10.56 -11.10 13.66
N ASP A 115 9.93 -12.27 13.57
CA ASP A 115 10.54 -13.52 13.12
C ASP A 115 9.59 -14.27 12.19
N ASN A 116 10.17 -14.96 11.19
CA ASN A 116 9.42 -15.83 10.29
C ASN A 116 10.10 -17.18 10.15
N GLU A 117 9.33 -18.23 10.35
CA GLU A 117 9.72 -19.62 10.13
C GLU A 117 8.82 -20.23 9.06
N ARG A 118 9.39 -20.91 8.07
CA ARG A 118 8.65 -21.54 6.99
C ARG A 118 9.23 -22.88 6.59
N MET A 119 8.38 -23.90 6.58
CA MET A 119 8.65 -25.20 5.97
C MET A 119 7.90 -25.32 4.65
N THR A 120 8.55 -25.93 3.65
CA THR A 120 7.96 -26.16 2.33
C THR A 120 8.22 -27.58 1.90
N GLY A 121 7.24 -28.18 1.22
CA GLY A 121 7.37 -29.49 0.59
C GLY A 121 6.84 -29.44 -0.84
N ARG A 122 7.51 -30.08 -1.76
CA ARG A 122 7.06 -30.22 -3.15
C ARG A 122 7.33 -31.64 -3.66
N ILE A 123 6.35 -32.17 -4.37
CA ILE A 123 6.46 -33.41 -5.14
C ILE A 123 5.96 -33.13 -6.56
N ALA A 124 6.77 -33.44 -7.55
CA ALA A 124 6.41 -33.37 -8.94
C ALA A 124 6.67 -34.72 -9.63
N LEU A 125 5.66 -35.25 -10.26
CA LEU A 125 5.67 -36.52 -10.99
C LEU A 125 5.34 -36.24 -12.45
N MET A 126 6.10 -36.83 -13.37
CA MET A 126 5.79 -36.84 -14.79
C MET A 126 5.72 -38.27 -15.27
N LEU A 127 4.59 -38.61 -15.90
CA LEU A 127 4.29 -39.92 -16.50
C LEU A 127 4.13 -39.77 -18.00
N ARG A 128 4.80 -40.62 -18.77
CA ARG A 128 4.63 -40.76 -20.23
C ARG A 128 4.29 -42.20 -20.57
N PRO A 129 3.05 -42.67 -20.35
CA PRO A 129 2.63 -44.04 -20.66
C PRO A 129 2.89 -44.41 -22.10
N ILE A 130 2.66 -43.47 -22.99
CA ILE A 130 2.92 -43.54 -24.44
C ILE A 130 3.57 -42.20 -24.90
N GLU A 131 4.26 -42.19 -26.03
CA GLU A 131 4.94 -41.02 -26.57
C GLU A 131 4.04 -39.79 -26.76
N LYS A 132 2.76 -40.03 -27.02
CA LYS A 132 1.76 -38.99 -27.29
C LYS A 132 1.04 -38.49 -26.04
N LEU A 133 1.26 -39.07 -24.88
CA LEU A 133 0.56 -38.70 -23.62
C LEU A 133 1.56 -38.37 -22.52
N THR A 134 1.49 -37.14 -22.01
CA THR A 134 2.25 -36.70 -20.84
C THR A 134 1.28 -36.29 -19.75
N ILE A 135 1.47 -36.79 -18.55
CA ILE A 135 0.70 -36.49 -17.34
C ILE A 135 1.67 -35.94 -16.29
N ASN A 136 1.45 -34.71 -15.83
CA ASN A 136 2.22 -34.10 -14.77
C ASN A 136 1.31 -33.93 -13.54
N LEU A 137 1.76 -34.43 -12.40
CA LEU A 137 1.13 -34.19 -11.10
C LEU A 137 2.13 -33.40 -10.23
N THR A 138 1.68 -32.25 -9.71
CA THR A 138 2.49 -31.46 -8.78
C THR A 138 1.70 -31.25 -7.50
N LEU A 139 2.33 -31.55 -6.37
CA LEU A 139 1.83 -31.29 -5.02
C LEU A 139 2.78 -30.32 -4.33
N ASN A 140 2.26 -29.25 -3.77
CA ASN A 140 3.04 -28.30 -2.96
C ASN A 140 2.35 -28.13 -1.61
N GLY A 141 3.15 -27.98 -0.55
CA GLY A 141 2.69 -27.65 0.77
C GLY A 141 3.65 -26.70 1.46
N SER A 142 3.11 -25.81 2.30
CA SER A 142 3.94 -25.01 3.19
C SER A 142 3.23 -24.71 4.49
N VAL A 143 4.01 -24.68 5.57
CA VAL A 143 3.60 -24.20 6.89
C VAL A 143 4.49 -23.02 7.23
N SER A 144 3.89 -21.89 7.60
CA SER A 144 4.62 -20.69 7.99
C SER A 144 4.09 -20.14 9.30
N THR A 145 5.00 -19.73 10.18
CA THR A 145 4.68 -19.00 11.42
C THR A 145 5.46 -17.68 11.39
N THR A 146 4.74 -16.58 11.60
CA THR A 146 5.31 -15.23 11.69
C THR A 146 4.95 -14.65 13.05
N ASN A 147 5.93 -14.23 13.82
CA ASN A 147 5.75 -13.42 15.02
C ASN A 147 5.95 -11.95 14.66
N GLY A 148 5.17 -11.07 15.25
CA GLY A 148 5.18 -9.65 14.98
C GLY A 148 4.64 -8.84 16.14
N PHE A 149 4.22 -7.63 15.86
CA PHE A 149 3.78 -6.67 16.86
C PHE A 149 2.27 -6.48 16.83
N PHE A 150 1.72 -6.08 17.96
CA PHE A 150 0.38 -5.53 18.04
C PHE A 150 0.29 -4.26 17.16
N ASN A 151 -0.91 -3.96 16.61
CA ASN A 151 -1.07 -2.88 15.61
C ASN A 151 -0.55 -1.51 16.08
N GLU A 152 -0.69 -1.20 17.37
CA GLU A 152 -0.26 0.08 17.95
C GLU A 152 1.26 0.10 18.24
N VAL A 153 1.96 -1.00 18.10
CA VAL A 153 3.39 -1.14 18.39
C VAL A 153 4.17 -1.23 17.08
N ASN A 154 4.89 -0.16 16.75
CA ASN A 154 5.73 -0.10 15.56
C ASN A 154 7.16 0.35 15.93
N PRO A 155 8.09 -0.59 16.12
CA PRO A 155 9.46 -0.27 16.56
C PRO A 155 10.22 0.68 15.63
N MET A 156 10.05 0.51 14.30
CA MET A 156 10.76 1.34 13.33
C MET A 156 10.20 2.77 13.32
N SER A 157 8.89 2.92 13.39
CA SER A 157 8.24 4.23 13.50
C SER A 157 8.65 4.93 14.80
N TYR A 158 8.61 4.20 15.93
CA TYR A 158 9.02 4.73 17.23
C TYR A 158 10.49 5.16 17.21
N ALA A 159 11.42 4.31 16.73
CA ALA A 159 12.84 4.65 16.63
C ALA A 159 13.12 5.86 15.73
N THR A 160 12.26 6.10 14.74
CA THR A 160 12.41 7.22 13.81
C THR A 160 11.90 8.53 14.41
N ASN A 161 10.78 8.48 15.13
CA ASN A 161 10.04 9.67 15.50
C ASN A 161 10.28 10.09 16.96
N THR A 162 10.72 9.18 17.84
CA THR A 162 10.88 9.47 19.28
C THR A 162 12.11 10.30 19.56
N ASN A 163 11.95 11.26 20.46
CA ASN A 163 13.02 12.12 20.91
C ASN A 163 14.10 11.29 21.65
N ARG A 164 15.36 11.62 21.37
CA ARG A 164 16.51 10.90 21.95
C ARG A 164 16.80 11.30 23.40
N ILE A 165 16.13 12.30 23.94
CA ILE A 165 16.22 12.66 25.37
C ILE A 165 15.45 11.68 26.25
N ILE A 166 14.48 10.94 25.70
CA ILE A 166 13.67 9.97 26.45
C ILE A 166 14.54 8.80 26.90
N ASP A 167 14.43 8.47 28.19
CA ASP A 167 15.07 7.33 28.79
C ASP A 167 14.32 6.04 28.40
N PRO A 168 14.99 5.03 27.81
CA PRO A 168 14.33 3.81 27.40
C PRO A 168 13.83 2.94 28.57
N ASP A 169 14.41 3.09 29.74
CA ASP A 169 14.13 2.31 30.93
C ASP A 169 13.13 3.02 31.89
N ALA A 170 12.76 4.27 31.58
CA ALA A 170 11.83 5.06 32.37
C ALA A 170 10.44 5.14 31.70
N TYR A 171 9.43 5.33 32.50
CA TYR A 171 8.10 5.70 32.05
C TYR A 171 7.98 7.22 31.98
N TYR A 172 7.35 7.72 30.94
CA TYR A 172 7.00 9.12 30.79
C TYR A 172 5.49 9.29 30.65
N MET A 173 4.98 10.45 31.06
CA MET A 173 3.56 10.71 30.96
C MET A 173 3.15 10.95 29.51
N GLN A 174 2.30 10.08 28.99
CA GLN A 174 1.68 10.27 27.69
C GLN A 174 0.58 11.31 27.82
N ARG A 175 0.56 12.26 26.90
CA ARG A 175 -0.52 13.20 26.78
C ARG A 175 -1.78 12.48 26.31
N ASN A 176 -2.75 12.41 27.19
CA ASN A 176 -4.07 11.92 26.84
C ASN A 176 -5.00 13.12 26.75
N GLY A 177 -5.73 13.17 25.67
CA GLY A 177 -6.80 14.13 25.54
C GLY A 177 -7.90 13.91 26.57
N TYR A 178 -8.91 14.76 26.53
CA TYR A 178 -10.13 14.60 27.32
C TYR A 178 -10.76 13.24 27.05
N ASN A 179 -10.85 12.40 28.07
CA ASN A 179 -11.57 11.14 27.98
C ASN A 179 -13.07 11.43 28.09
N SER A 180 -13.76 11.37 26.95
CA SER A 180 -15.21 11.60 26.88
C SER A 180 -16.03 10.61 27.71
N LYS A 181 -15.46 9.44 28.04
CA LYS A 181 -16.12 8.41 28.84
C LYS A 181 -16.08 8.71 30.33
N THR A 182 -14.99 9.30 30.80
CA THR A 182 -14.79 9.64 32.23
C THR A 182 -15.04 11.11 32.55
N GLY A 183 -15.14 11.98 31.56
CA GLY A 183 -15.26 13.42 31.74
C GLY A 183 -14.01 14.10 32.28
N LYS A 184 -12.85 13.44 32.27
CA LYS A 184 -11.61 13.94 32.89
C LYS A 184 -10.45 13.84 31.90
N ILE A 185 -9.49 14.73 32.05
CA ILE A 185 -8.17 14.57 31.47
C ILE A 185 -7.42 13.49 32.27
N GLN A 186 -6.93 12.47 31.56
CA GLN A 186 -6.21 11.35 32.17
C GLN A 186 -4.72 11.44 31.87
N THR A 187 -3.92 11.19 32.88
CA THR A 187 -2.46 11.02 32.80
C THR A 187 -2.13 9.54 32.92
N LEU A 188 -1.49 8.97 31.92
CA LEU A 188 -1.09 7.59 31.93
C LEU A 188 0.40 7.48 31.59
N SER A 189 1.05 6.54 32.24
CA SER A 189 2.47 6.26 32.02
C SER A 189 2.69 5.41 30.78
N TYR A 190 3.64 5.80 29.94
CA TYR A 190 4.01 5.09 28.72
C TYR A 190 5.48 4.70 28.71
N ASN A 191 5.75 3.47 28.29
CA ASN A 191 7.09 3.01 27.93
C ASN A 191 6.98 2.05 26.74
N PHE A 192 7.65 2.36 25.64
CA PHE A 192 7.55 1.58 24.40
C PHE A 192 8.05 0.14 24.55
N ILE A 193 9.08 -0.07 25.37
CA ILE A 193 9.61 -1.43 25.61
C ILE A 193 8.58 -2.25 26.38
N ASN A 194 7.89 -1.65 27.36
CA ASN A 194 6.77 -2.30 28.04
C ASN A 194 5.63 -2.66 27.06
N GLU A 195 5.26 -1.76 26.15
CA GLU A 195 4.23 -2.03 25.14
C GLU A 195 4.62 -3.20 24.23
N ARG A 196 5.85 -3.21 23.74
CA ARG A 196 6.40 -4.29 22.91
C ARG A 196 6.41 -5.64 23.64
N ASP A 197 6.85 -5.65 24.88
CA ASP A 197 7.07 -6.90 25.64
C ASP A 197 5.76 -7.46 26.22
N ASN A 198 4.73 -6.63 26.36
CA ASN A 198 3.41 -7.03 26.86
C ASN A 198 2.32 -7.10 25.78
N SER A 199 2.70 -7.04 24.52
CA SER A 199 1.79 -7.22 23.38
C SER A 199 2.47 -7.98 22.25
N GLY A 200 1.71 -8.40 21.25
CA GLY A 200 2.28 -9.10 20.10
C GLY A 200 1.26 -9.53 19.08
N SER A 201 1.77 -10.14 18.02
CA SER A 201 0.95 -10.83 17.04
C SER A 201 1.63 -12.11 16.57
N LYS A 202 0.81 -13.09 16.18
CA LYS A 202 1.26 -14.38 15.64
C LYS A 202 0.37 -14.78 14.48
N ALA A 203 0.96 -14.94 13.30
CA ALA A 203 0.29 -15.42 12.12
C ALA A 203 0.78 -16.81 11.77
N ARG A 204 -0.14 -17.75 11.57
CA ARG A 204 0.13 -19.10 11.05
C ARG A 204 -0.59 -19.26 9.72
N SER A 205 0.10 -19.82 8.73
CA SER A 205 -0.47 -20.13 7.43
C SER A 205 -0.09 -21.54 7.00
N ASN A 206 -1.10 -22.33 6.65
CA ASN A 206 -0.96 -23.67 6.11
C ASN A 206 -1.48 -23.66 4.68
N PHE A 207 -0.59 -23.80 3.73
CA PHE A 207 -0.92 -23.82 2.31
C PHE A 207 -0.72 -25.19 1.72
N MET A 208 -1.67 -25.64 0.92
CA MET A 208 -1.57 -26.86 0.11
C MET A 208 -2.10 -26.58 -1.29
N SER A 209 -1.41 -27.10 -2.31
CA SER A 209 -1.91 -27.10 -3.68
C SER A 209 -1.59 -28.41 -4.40
N ALA A 210 -2.52 -28.79 -5.28
CA ALA A 210 -2.36 -29.91 -6.19
C ALA A 210 -2.69 -29.44 -7.61
N SER A 211 -1.85 -29.80 -8.59
CA SER A 211 -2.15 -29.59 -10.01
C SER A 211 -1.93 -30.87 -10.79
N LEU A 212 -2.86 -31.14 -11.72
CA LEU A 212 -2.80 -32.24 -12.69
C LEU A 212 -2.85 -31.62 -14.09
N ASP A 213 -1.79 -31.82 -14.86
CA ASP A 213 -1.71 -31.40 -16.25
C ASP A 213 -1.61 -32.64 -17.16
N VAL A 214 -2.53 -32.78 -18.08
CA VAL A 214 -2.57 -33.84 -19.08
C VAL A 214 -2.39 -33.24 -20.46
N ASN A 215 -1.36 -33.65 -21.18
CA ASN A 215 -1.12 -33.29 -22.56
C ASN A 215 -1.22 -34.54 -23.42
N TRP A 216 -2.24 -34.61 -24.26
CA TRP A 216 -2.49 -35.74 -25.14
C TRP A 216 -2.50 -35.30 -26.60
N ARG A 217 -1.47 -35.67 -27.33
CA ARG A 217 -1.36 -35.48 -28.76
C ARG A 217 -2.21 -36.53 -29.49
N ILE A 218 -3.48 -36.19 -29.73
CA ILE A 218 -4.43 -37.10 -30.41
C ILE A 218 -4.02 -37.39 -31.85
N LEU A 219 -3.71 -36.30 -32.57
CA LEU A 219 -3.14 -36.32 -33.93
C LEU A 219 -1.86 -35.48 -33.94
N ASP A 220 -1.02 -35.57 -34.93
CA ASP A 220 0.23 -34.82 -35.00
C ASP A 220 0.01 -33.29 -35.02
N TRP A 221 -1.21 -32.87 -35.40
CA TRP A 221 -1.63 -31.47 -35.46
C TRP A 221 -2.75 -31.11 -34.44
N VAL A 222 -3.22 -32.09 -33.60
CA VAL A 222 -4.23 -31.84 -32.56
C VAL A 222 -3.73 -32.31 -31.21
N THR A 223 -3.67 -31.42 -30.26
CA THR A 223 -3.32 -31.73 -28.89
C THR A 223 -4.45 -31.33 -27.95
N TYR A 224 -4.92 -32.28 -27.15
CA TYR A 224 -5.82 -31.99 -26.04
C TYR A 224 -4.98 -31.72 -24.79
N GLN A 225 -5.33 -30.66 -24.07
CA GLN A 225 -4.71 -30.28 -22.82
C GLN A 225 -5.77 -30.12 -21.74
N PHE A 226 -5.60 -30.84 -20.67
CA PHE A 226 -6.39 -30.70 -19.45
C PHE A 226 -5.48 -30.16 -18.36
N THR A 227 -5.95 -29.16 -17.61
CA THR A 227 -5.32 -28.65 -16.40
C THR A 227 -6.35 -28.60 -15.29
N GLY A 228 -6.12 -29.37 -14.22
CA GLY A 228 -6.91 -29.33 -13.00
C GLY A 228 -6.03 -28.84 -11.86
N GLY A 229 -6.48 -27.82 -11.14
CA GLY A 229 -5.79 -27.24 -9.99
C GLY A 229 -6.72 -27.10 -8.80
N TYR A 230 -6.21 -27.43 -7.62
CA TYR A 230 -6.84 -27.17 -6.33
C TYR A 230 -5.83 -26.52 -5.41
N SER A 231 -6.25 -25.50 -4.65
CA SER A 231 -5.44 -24.94 -3.56
C SER A 231 -6.30 -24.65 -2.34
N ASN A 232 -5.68 -24.79 -1.18
CA ASN A 232 -6.25 -24.43 0.10
C ASN A 232 -5.20 -23.66 0.91
N ASN A 233 -5.59 -22.53 1.46
CA ASN A 233 -4.80 -21.73 2.38
C ASN A 233 -5.62 -21.49 3.64
N ASN A 234 -5.18 -22.08 4.74
CA ASN A 234 -5.76 -21.85 6.05
C ASN A 234 -4.81 -20.96 6.85
N SER A 235 -5.27 -19.81 7.26
CA SER A 235 -4.50 -18.83 8.03
C SER A 235 -5.21 -18.45 9.32
N THR A 236 -4.47 -18.47 10.43
CA THR A 236 -4.88 -17.99 11.74
C THR A 236 -3.98 -16.84 12.14
N ASN A 237 -4.58 -15.70 12.44
CA ASN A 237 -3.88 -14.52 12.93
C ASN A 237 -4.38 -14.21 14.35
N GLU A 238 -3.47 -14.13 15.28
CA GLU A 238 -3.70 -13.71 16.65
C GLU A 238 -2.96 -12.39 16.91
N SER A 239 -3.59 -11.47 17.61
CA SER A 239 -2.95 -10.21 18.01
C SER A 239 -3.48 -9.81 19.38
N TRP A 240 -2.61 -9.51 20.33
CA TRP A 240 -2.99 -9.29 21.73
C TRP A 240 -2.26 -8.10 22.34
N ALA A 241 -2.93 -7.49 23.32
CA ALA A 241 -2.34 -6.56 24.26
C ALA A 241 -2.78 -6.95 25.68
N THR A 242 -1.81 -7.14 26.59
CA THR A 242 -2.09 -7.55 27.96
C THR A 242 -2.54 -6.37 28.81
N GLU A 243 -3.06 -6.67 30.02
CA GLU A 243 -3.47 -5.65 30.98
C GLU A 243 -2.36 -4.70 31.45
N ARG A 244 -1.09 -5.01 31.15
CA ARG A 244 0.07 -4.20 31.53
C ARG A 244 0.41 -3.11 30.52
N THR A 245 -0.27 -3.10 29.36
CA THR A 245 -0.02 -2.14 28.31
C THR A 245 -0.70 -0.80 28.59
N TYR A 246 -0.05 0.28 28.13
CA TYR A 246 -0.64 1.59 28.03
C TYR A 246 -1.91 1.57 27.15
N TYR A 247 -1.90 0.78 26.07
CA TYR A 247 -3.06 0.65 25.19
C TYR A 247 -4.33 0.28 25.97
N ILE A 248 -4.24 -0.74 26.84
CA ILE A 248 -5.38 -1.16 27.68
C ILE A 248 -5.73 -0.09 28.74
N ALA A 249 -4.72 0.56 29.33
CA ALA A 249 -4.94 1.64 30.26
C ALA A 249 -5.68 2.81 29.62
N ASN A 250 -5.26 3.22 28.40
CA ASN A 250 -5.83 4.35 27.68
C ASN A 250 -7.24 4.07 27.13
N GLU A 251 -7.42 2.94 26.46
CA GLU A 251 -8.66 2.66 25.73
C GLU A 251 -9.81 2.22 26.66
N TYR A 252 -9.49 1.52 27.76
CA TYR A 252 -10.51 0.80 28.51
C TYR A 252 -10.51 1.03 30.01
N ARG A 253 -9.35 1.32 30.60
CA ARG A 253 -9.23 1.31 32.07
C ARG A 253 -9.25 2.69 32.68
N GLY A 254 -8.49 3.62 32.12
CA GLY A 254 -8.37 4.98 32.60
C GLY A 254 -7.37 5.18 33.75
N TYR A 255 -6.58 4.16 34.10
CA TYR A 255 -5.51 4.19 35.11
C TYR A 255 -4.41 3.18 34.74
N ASP A 256 -3.20 3.41 35.26
CA ASP A 256 -2.06 2.51 35.03
C ASP A 256 -2.24 1.17 35.75
N PHE A 257 -1.65 0.12 35.22
CA PHE A 257 -1.70 -1.21 35.83
C PHE A 257 -1.21 -1.18 37.27
N ASN A 258 -2.00 -1.73 38.17
CA ASN A 258 -1.76 -1.78 39.63
C ASN A 258 -1.66 -0.42 40.35
N SER A 259 -2.05 0.69 39.72
CA SER A 259 -2.01 2.01 40.35
C SER A 259 -3.17 2.31 41.25
N VAL A 260 -4.28 1.56 41.18
CA VAL A 260 -5.49 1.75 41.97
C VAL A 260 -5.90 0.45 42.65
N THR A 261 -6.62 0.60 43.80
CA THR A 261 -7.13 -0.56 44.55
C THR A 261 -8.48 -1.02 44.00
N PRO A 262 -8.84 -2.31 44.13
CA PRO A 262 -10.14 -2.82 43.69
C PRO A 262 -11.37 -2.16 44.34
N THR A 263 -11.18 -1.48 45.41
CA THR A 263 -12.26 -0.76 46.15
C THR A 263 -12.43 0.68 45.66
N SER A 264 -11.50 1.23 44.87
CA SER A 264 -11.56 2.61 44.39
C SER A 264 -12.71 2.86 43.40
N ALA A 265 -13.09 4.12 43.26
CA ALA A 265 -14.13 4.53 42.32
C ALA A 265 -13.68 4.32 40.87
N GLU A 266 -12.41 4.59 40.57
CA GLU A 266 -11.80 4.41 39.26
C GLU A 266 -11.84 2.95 38.83
N PHE A 267 -11.47 2.02 39.72
CA PHE A 267 -11.50 0.58 39.42
C PHE A 267 -12.93 0.11 39.13
N LYS A 268 -13.90 0.56 39.92
CA LYS A 268 -15.33 0.19 39.75
C LYS A 268 -15.93 0.79 38.47
N ALA A 269 -15.43 1.95 38.03
CA ALA A 269 -15.89 2.62 36.83
C ALA A 269 -15.21 2.08 35.53
N ALA A 270 -14.12 1.34 35.68
CA ALA A 270 -13.37 0.81 34.53
C ALA A 270 -14.18 -0.23 33.77
N GLN A 271 -14.19 -0.12 32.45
CA GLN A 271 -14.87 -1.08 31.56
C GLN A 271 -14.13 -2.43 31.51
N LEU A 272 -12.80 -2.42 31.64
CA LEU A 272 -11.95 -3.59 31.64
C LEU A 272 -10.98 -3.55 32.84
N PRO A 273 -11.44 -3.80 34.06
CA PRO A 273 -10.59 -3.74 35.26
C PRO A 273 -9.54 -4.86 35.30
N PHE A 274 -9.78 -6.00 34.63
CA PHE A 274 -8.86 -7.14 34.51
C PHE A 274 -8.65 -7.59 33.09
N GLY A 275 -7.43 -8.10 32.81
CA GLY A 275 -7.04 -8.65 31.54
C GLY A 275 -6.89 -7.60 30.44
N GLY A 276 -6.44 -8.08 29.31
CA GLY A 276 -6.25 -7.29 28.08
C GLY A 276 -7.25 -7.67 26.99
N ILE A 277 -6.80 -7.61 25.76
CA ILE A 277 -7.57 -8.00 24.57
C ILE A 277 -6.85 -9.04 23.75
N LEU A 278 -7.61 -9.86 23.07
CA LEU A 278 -7.14 -10.80 22.04
C LEU A 278 -8.01 -10.65 20.79
N TYR A 279 -7.36 -10.40 19.66
CA TYR A 279 -7.97 -10.49 18.33
C TYR A 279 -7.58 -11.80 17.70
N THR A 280 -8.56 -12.55 17.20
CA THR A 280 -8.33 -13.73 16.39
C THR A 280 -9.00 -13.58 15.03
N ASN A 281 -8.33 -13.99 13.98
CA ASN A 281 -8.88 -14.00 12.63
C ASN A 281 -8.48 -15.30 11.95
N ASP A 282 -9.43 -16.21 11.81
CA ASP A 282 -9.31 -17.45 11.10
C ASP A 282 -9.89 -17.31 9.70
N ASN A 283 -9.10 -17.59 8.69
CA ASN A 283 -9.50 -17.53 7.30
C ASN A 283 -9.10 -18.79 6.56
N ASN A 284 -10.05 -19.44 5.93
CA ASN A 284 -9.84 -20.57 5.04
C ASN A 284 -10.25 -20.18 3.63
N GLN A 285 -9.27 -20.11 2.73
CA GLN A 285 -9.47 -19.83 1.33
C GLN A 285 -9.12 -21.07 0.50
N TYR A 286 -10.09 -21.58 -0.23
CA TYR A 286 -9.87 -22.65 -1.19
C TYR A 286 -10.32 -22.25 -2.59
N SER A 287 -9.58 -22.74 -3.56
CA SER A 287 -9.90 -22.50 -4.96
C SER A 287 -9.67 -23.75 -5.82
N TYR A 288 -10.42 -23.84 -6.88
CA TYR A 288 -10.16 -24.81 -7.94
C TYR A 288 -10.24 -24.14 -9.30
N ASN A 289 -9.43 -24.66 -10.21
CA ASN A 289 -9.38 -24.25 -11.60
C ASN A 289 -9.36 -25.51 -12.48
N ILE A 290 -10.30 -25.60 -13.42
CA ILE A 290 -10.39 -26.70 -14.40
C ILE A 290 -10.39 -26.07 -15.78
N GLN A 291 -9.39 -26.44 -16.59
CA GLN A 291 -9.27 -25.97 -17.96
C GLN A 291 -9.24 -27.16 -18.92
N ASN A 292 -10.02 -27.09 -19.97
CA ASN A 292 -9.96 -27.99 -21.11
C ASN A 292 -9.61 -27.17 -22.35
N LYS A 293 -8.56 -27.58 -23.05
CA LYS A 293 -8.08 -26.89 -24.26
C LYS A 293 -7.85 -27.87 -25.38
N LEU A 294 -8.26 -27.50 -26.57
CA LEU A 294 -8.00 -28.23 -27.78
C LEU A 294 -7.14 -27.33 -28.69
N GLN A 295 -5.89 -27.70 -28.85
CA GLN A 295 -4.92 -26.98 -29.67
C GLN A 295 -4.75 -27.63 -31.02
N PHE A 296 -4.85 -26.83 -32.06
CA PHE A 296 -4.61 -27.19 -33.44
C PHE A 296 -3.34 -26.48 -33.92
N SER A 297 -2.36 -27.23 -34.39
CA SER A 297 -1.09 -26.67 -34.93
C SER A 297 -0.74 -27.42 -36.19
N LYS A 298 -0.93 -26.79 -37.36
CA LYS A 298 -0.73 -27.44 -38.66
C LYS A 298 0.07 -26.53 -39.61
N ALA A 299 1.14 -27.04 -40.12
CA ALA A 299 1.80 -26.51 -41.30
C ALA A 299 1.20 -27.23 -42.55
N PHE A 300 0.47 -26.50 -43.37
CA PHE A 300 -0.08 -27.06 -44.61
C PHE A 300 0.99 -27.23 -45.68
N ASN A 301 1.95 -26.30 -45.68
CA ASN A 301 3.15 -26.29 -46.45
C ASN A 301 4.18 -25.34 -45.79
N PRO A 302 5.43 -25.17 -46.25
CA PRO A 302 6.42 -24.28 -45.66
C PRO A 302 5.94 -22.84 -45.49
N ASP A 303 5.04 -22.38 -46.32
CA ASP A 303 4.53 -21.02 -46.40
C ASP A 303 3.28 -20.78 -45.52
N ASN A 304 2.53 -21.83 -45.19
CA ASN A 304 1.23 -21.70 -44.55
C ASN A 304 1.19 -22.46 -43.23
N ARG A 305 1.09 -21.73 -42.11
CA ARG A 305 0.99 -22.32 -40.76
C ARG A 305 -0.23 -21.77 -40.05
N LEU A 306 -1.00 -22.66 -39.45
CA LEU A 306 -2.16 -22.35 -38.62
C LEU A 306 -1.91 -22.86 -37.22
N ASN A 307 -2.12 -21.96 -36.22
CA ASN A 307 -2.28 -22.32 -34.84
C ASN A 307 -3.65 -21.82 -34.36
N ALA A 308 -4.46 -22.71 -33.83
CA ALA A 308 -5.72 -22.34 -33.22
C ALA A 308 -5.89 -23.08 -31.90
N LEU A 309 -6.66 -22.50 -30.99
CA LEU A 309 -6.94 -23.07 -29.68
C LEU A 309 -8.39 -22.75 -29.32
N LEU A 310 -9.12 -23.78 -28.88
CA LEU A 310 -10.41 -23.66 -28.24
C LEU A 310 -10.27 -24.05 -26.79
N GLY A 311 -10.86 -23.31 -25.89
CA GLY A 311 -10.72 -23.57 -24.46
C GLY A 311 -11.99 -23.25 -23.69
N MET A 312 -12.12 -23.97 -22.58
CA MET A 312 -13.11 -23.77 -21.53
C MET A 312 -12.35 -23.71 -20.19
N GLU A 313 -12.72 -22.79 -19.33
CA GLU A 313 -12.17 -22.64 -17.98
C GLU A 313 -13.31 -22.51 -16.97
N LEU A 314 -13.26 -23.31 -15.90
CA LEU A 314 -14.08 -23.16 -14.71
C LEU A 314 -13.16 -22.81 -13.54
N ARG A 315 -13.40 -21.68 -12.92
CA ARG A 315 -12.63 -21.20 -11.77
C ARG A 315 -13.58 -20.84 -10.63
N SER A 316 -13.28 -21.33 -9.44
CA SER A 316 -13.98 -20.97 -8.21
C SER A 316 -12.97 -20.61 -7.12
N SER A 317 -13.30 -19.60 -6.35
CA SER A 317 -12.54 -19.21 -5.15
C SER A 317 -13.53 -18.88 -4.05
N THR A 318 -13.40 -19.57 -2.92
CA THR A 318 -14.22 -19.36 -1.73
C THR A 318 -13.32 -18.98 -0.56
N ALA A 319 -13.66 -17.88 0.11
CA ALA A 319 -13.05 -17.44 1.34
C ALA A 319 -14.07 -17.50 2.47
N LYS A 320 -13.78 -18.30 3.49
CA LYS A 320 -14.60 -18.43 4.71
C LYS A 320 -13.76 -18.13 5.92
N GLY A 321 -14.27 -17.28 6.80
CA GLY A 321 -13.51 -16.90 7.97
C GLY A 321 -14.38 -16.40 9.11
N THR A 322 -13.76 -16.34 10.27
CA THR A 322 -14.31 -15.70 11.47
C THR A 322 -13.27 -14.80 12.09
N ALA A 323 -13.67 -13.61 12.44
CA ALA A 323 -12.84 -12.70 13.22
C ALA A 323 -13.53 -12.43 14.56
N ASN A 324 -12.75 -12.54 15.64
CA ASN A 324 -13.22 -12.33 16.99
C ASN A 324 -12.35 -11.32 17.72
N LYS A 325 -12.98 -10.50 18.56
CA LYS A 325 -12.32 -9.66 19.54
C LYS A 325 -12.80 -10.09 20.90
N VAL A 326 -11.88 -10.43 21.77
CA VAL A 326 -12.16 -10.92 23.13
C VAL A 326 -11.51 -9.98 24.13
N TRP A 327 -12.26 -9.60 25.14
CA TRP A 327 -11.81 -8.74 26.23
C TRP A 327 -11.63 -9.55 27.52
N GLY A 328 -10.68 -9.13 28.35
CA GLY A 328 -10.34 -9.82 29.58
C GLY A 328 -9.33 -10.97 29.38
N TYR A 329 -8.53 -10.89 28.33
CA TYR A 329 -7.49 -11.88 28.02
C TYR A 329 -6.31 -11.80 28.98
N VAL A 330 -5.97 -12.93 29.63
CA VAL A 330 -4.87 -13.04 30.58
C VAL A 330 -3.96 -14.21 30.18
N PRO A 331 -2.93 -13.96 29.34
CA PRO A 331 -2.05 -15.02 28.83
C PRO A 331 -1.26 -15.70 29.94
N ASP A 332 -0.81 -14.97 30.96
CA ASP A 332 0.02 -15.49 32.05
C ASP A 332 -0.72 -16.50 32.96
N ARG A 333 -2.02 -16.66 32.79
CA ARG A 333 -2.88 -17.57 33.57
C ARG A 333 -3.53 -18.65 32.70
N GLY A 334 -2.79 -19.19 31.76
CA GLY A 334 -3.25 -20.26 30.87
C GLY A 334 -4.21 -19.74 29.80
N GLU A 335 -3.96 -18.54 29.26
CA GLU A 335 -4.76 -17.88 28.21
C GLU A 335 -6.25 -17.71 28.59
N ARG A 336 -6.50 -17.49 29.86
CA ARG A 336 -7.86 -17.38 30.40
C ARG A 336 -8.48 -16.02 30.02
N ILE A 337 -9.79 -16.05 29.87
CA ILE A 337 -10.58 -14.86 29.63
C ILE A 337 -11.38 -14.56 30.91
N VAL A 338 -11.24 -13.33 31.43
CA VAL A 338 -12.04 -12.80 32.50
C VAL A 338 -13.07 -11.84 31.89
N ALA A 339 -14.32 -12.26 31.81
CA ALA A 339 -15.37 -11.44 31.18
C ALA A 339 -15.46 -10.06 31.86
N PRO A 340 -15.60 -8.97 31.07
CA PRO A 340 -15.86 -7.64 31.63
C PRO A 340 -17.13 -7.65 32.45
N THR A 341 -17.17 -6.91 33.57
CA THR A 341 -18.37 -6.71 34.34
C THR A 341 -19.27 -5.70 33.66
N ILE A 342 -20.44 -6.13 33.22
CA ILE A 342 -21.43 -5.25 32.59
C ILE A 342 -22.45 -4.85 33.66
N PRO A 343 -22.61 -3.57 34.01
CA PRO A 343 -23.64 -3.13 34.94
C PRO A 343 -25.02 -3.50 34.41
N SER A 344 -25.88 -4.08 35.29
CA SER A 344 -27.25 -4.52 34.93
C SER A 344 -28.12 -3.39 34.36
N GLU A 345 -27.83 -2.16 34.78
CA GLU A 345 -28.56 -0.94 34.37
C GLU A 345 -28.29 -0.57 32.90
N VAL A 346 -27.23 -1.11 32.31
CA VAL A 346 -26.82 -0.84 30.93
C VAL A 346 -27.41 -1.85 29.94
N ILE A 347 -27.81 -3.03 30.43
CA ILE A 347 -28.40 -4.08 29.60
C ILE A 347 -29.93 -3.93 29.66
N THR A 348 -30.46 -2.99 28.88
CA THR A 348 -31.89 -3.00 28.59
C THR A 348 -32.12 -3.52 27.18
N PRO A 349 -33.13 -4.37 26.95
CA PRO A 349 -33.43 -4.90 25.62
C PRO A 349 -33.67 -3.82 24.57
N ASN A 350 -34.06 -2.61 25.01
CA ASN A 350 -34.46 -1.51 24.14
C ASN A 350 -33.35 -0.43 23.93
N ASN A 351 -32.21 -0.55 24.59
CA ASN A 351 -31.15 0.44 24.51
C ASN A 351 -29.81 -0.28 24.57
N PRO A 352 -29.31 -0.82 23.41
CA PRO A 352 -27.98 -1.34 23.36
C PRO A 352 -27.03 -0.20 23.75
N PRO A 353 -25.96 -0.46 24.51
CA PRO A 353 -25.04 0.55 25.00
C PRO A 353 -24.23 1.17 23.88
N THR A 354 -24.84 2.10 23.16
CA THR A 354 -24.16 2.93 22.19
C THR A 354 -23.32 3.97 22.93
N GLY A 355 -22.05 4.07 22.58
CA GLY A 355 -21.12 5.02 23.18
C GLY A 355 -20.37 4.53 24.44
N TRP A 356 -20.51 3.28 24.82
CA TRP A 356 -19.87 2.68 26.00
C TRP A 356 -18.61 1.87 25.69
N GLY A 357 -17.81 2.27 24.73
CA GLY A 357 -16.52 1.63 24.43
C GLY A 357 -16.60 0.11 24.21
N ILE A 358 -16.05 -0.69 25.13
CA ILE A 358 -16.10 -2.15 25.09
C ILE A 358 -17.51 -2.71 24.90
N LEU A 359 -18.50 -2.18 25.62
CA LEU A 359 -19.85 -2.71 25.55
C LEU A 359 -20.48 -2.51 24.19
N GLY A 360 -20.25 -1.35 23.56
CA GLY A 360 -20.68 -1.10 22.19
C GLY A 360 -19.99 -2.07 21.21
N ASP A 361 -18.72 -2.32 21.39
CA ASP A 361 -17.95 -3.24 20.55
C ASP A 361 -18.40 -4.71 20.74
N ILE A 362 -18.64 -5.16 21.97
CA ILE A 362 -19.15 -6.52 22.25
C ILE A 362 -20.47 -6.77 21.53
N TYR A 363 -21.38 -5.80 21.57
CA TYR A 363 -22.70 -5.93 20.93
C TYR A 363 -22.68 -5.78 19.43
N SER A 364 -21.75 -4.98 18.87
CA SER A 364 -21.77 -4.64 17.45
C SER A 364 -20.68 -5.33 16.62
N ARG A 365 -19.55 -5.68 17.21
CA ARG A 365 -18.35 -6.07 16.46
C ARG A 365 -17.51 -7.18 17.09
N GLY A 366 -17.95 -7.83 18.14
CA GLY A 366 -17.20 -8.87 18.84
C GLY A 366 -16.96 -10.11 17.99
N TRP A 367 -17.82 -10.36 16.98
CA TRP A 367 -17.72 -11.49 16.09
C TRP A 367 -18.13 -11.12 14.67
N GLN A 368 -17.36 -11.53 13.71
CA GLN A 368 -17.64 -11.31 12.29
C GLN A 368 -17.42 -12.60 11.52
N ARG A 369 -18.26 -12.85 10.53
CA ARG A 369 -18.12 -13.98 9.63
C ARG A 369 -17.96 -13.49 8.20
N THR A 370 -17.01 -14.08 7.49
CA THR A 370 -16.82 -13.91 6.05
C THR A 370 -17.20 -15.20 5.34
N ASP A 371 -18.02 -15.11 4.29
CA ASP A 371 -18.36 -16.23 3.42
C ASP A 371 -18.58 -15.70 1.98
N ASN A 372 -17.48 -15.63 1.23
CA ASN A 372 -17.47 -15.07 -0.11
C ASN A 372 -17.09 -16.14 -1.12
N THR A 373 -17.92 -16.33 -2.15
CA THR A 373 -17.65 -17.27 -3.24
C THR A 373 -17.73 -16.56 -4.59
N ASN A 374 -16.64 -16.63 -5.35
CA ASN A 374 -16.52 -16.10 -6.70
C ASN A 374 -16.35 -17.25 -7.68
N ASN A 375 -17.29 -17.39 -8.60
CA ASN A 375 -17.31 -18.40 -9.64
C ASN A 375 -17.18 -17.74 -11.01
N PHE A 376 -16.37 -18.33 -11.88
CA PHE A 376 -16.20 -17.90 -13.27
C PHE A 376 -16.27 -19.09 -14.20
N LEU A 377 -17.03 -18.96 -15.26
CA LEU A 377 -17.05 -19.87 -16.39
C LEU A 377 -16.67 -19.11 -17.65
N SER A 378 -15.64 -19.59 -18.34
CA SER A 378 -15.08 -18.89 -19.48
C SER A 378 -14.97 -19.83 -20.68
N PHE A 379 -15.31 -19.31 -21.86
CA PHE A 379 -15.02 -19.93 -23.15
C PHE A 379 -14.14 -19.02 -23.97
N PHE A 380 -13.10 -19.56 -24.59
CA PHE A 380 -12.18 -18.77 -25.35
C PHE A 380 -11.67 -19.49 -26.59
N ALA A 381 -11.34 -18.70 -27.60
CA ALA A 381 -10.72 -19.17 -28.81
C ALA A 381 -9.59 -18.22 -29.22
N THR A 382 -8.51 -18.82 -29.71
CA THR A 382 -7.42 -18.08 -30.30
C THR A 382 -7.12 -18.61 -31.68
N PHE A 383 -6.74 -17.74 -32.59
CA PHE A 383 -6.43 -18.07 -33.97
C PHE A 383 -5.17 -17.27 -34.36
N ALA A 384 -4.18 -17.95 -34.96
CA ALA A 384 -3.00 -17.34 -35.51
C ALA A 384 -2.64 -18.01 -36.84
N TYR A 385 -2.62 -17.23 -37.89
CA TYR A 385 -2.24 -17.70 -39.22
C TYR A 385 -1.01 -16.96 -39.72
N SER A 386 -0.01 -17.71 -40.15
CA SER A 386 1.23 -17.18 -40.70
C SER A 386 1.35 -17.57 -42.17
N PHE A 387 1.49 -16.55 -43.02
CA PHE A 387 1.70 -16.72 -44.47
C PHE A 387 3.13 -16.34 -44.86
N LYS A 388 3.83 -17.24 -45.54
CA LYS A 388 5.22 -17.09 -45.94
C LYS A 388 6.20 -16.67 -44.86
N ASN A 389 5.83 -16.96 -43.59
CA ASN A 389 6.54 -16.49 -42.40
C ASN A 389 6.73 -14.95 -42.34
N ARG A 390 5.98 -14.18 -43.12
CA ARG A 390 6.06 -12.72 -43.26
C ARG A 390 4.84 -12.01 -42.71
N TYR A 391 3.67 -12.52 -43.00
CA TYR A 391 2.40 -11.94 -42.62
C TYR A 391 1.76 -12.82 -41.54
N VAL A 392 1.46 -12.24 -40.39
CA VAL A 392 0.78 -12.97 -39.31
C VAL A 392 -0.51 -12.24 -38.93
N VAL A 393 -1.58 -12.98 -38.91
CA VAL A 393 -2.91 -12.52 -38.44
C VAL A 393 -3.21 -13.25 -37.17
N ASN A 394 -3.58 -12.53 -36.11
CA ASN A 394 -4.01 -13.08 -34.83
C ASN A 394 -5.43 -12.59 -34.51
N ALA A 395 -6.27 -13.48 -34.00
CA ALA A 395 -7.57 -13.14 -33.48
C ALA A 395 -7.80 -13.93 -32.19
N ASN A 396 -8.33 -13.26 -31.17
CA ASN A 396 -8.69 -13.88 -29.90
C ASN A 396 -10.08 -13.41 -29.49
N VAL A 397 -10.85 -14.31 -28.94
CA VAL A 397 -12.14 -14.01 -28.33
C VAL A 397 -12.24 -14.78 -27.02
N ARG A 398 -12.76 -14.14 -26.01
CA ARG A 398 -13.04 -14.74 -24.70
C ARG A 398 -14.35 -14.21 -24.17
N ASN A 399 -15.12 -15.10 -23.65
CA ASN A 399 -16.38 -14.80 -22.98
C ASN A 399 -16.34 -15.34 -21.57
N ASP A 400 -16.54 -14.48 -20.59
CA ASP A 400 -16.50 -14.79 -19.17
C ASP A 400 -17.87 -14.55 -18.54
N ALA A 401 -18.37 -15.55 -17.84
CA ALA A 401 -19.57 -15.46 -17.01
C ALA A 401 -19.15 -15.54 -15.53
N SER A 402 -19.74 -14.69 -14.67
CA SER A 402 -19.45 -14.64 -13.25
C SER A 402 -20.73 -14.57 -12.42
N ASN A 403 -20.69 -15.08 -11.19
CA ASN A 403 -21.77 -14.90 -10.22
C ASN A 403 -21.74 -13.52 -9.53
N VAL A 404 -20.69 -12.72 -9.75
CA VAL A 404 -20.48 -11.42 -9.09
C VAL A 404 -21.18 -10.27 -9.82
N PHE A 405 -21.51 -10.44 -11.11
CA PHE A 405 -22.05 -9.37 -11.95
C PHE A 405 -23.44 -9.64 -12.48
N GLY A 406 -24.27 -8.59 -12.42
CA GLY A 406 -25.47 -8.37 -13.18
C GLY A 406 -26.59 -9.39 -12.96
N GLN A 407 -27.76 -8.90 -12.59
CA GLN A 407 -29.00 -9.73 -12.64
C GLN A 407 -29.48 -9.91 -14.07
N ASP A 408 -29.20 -8.95 -14.96
CA ASP A 408 -29.52 -9.06 -16.38
C ASP A 408 -28.53 -10.01 -17.07
N ILE A 409 -29.06 -11.05 -17.70
CA ILE A 409 -28.28 -12.05 -18.43
C ILE A 409 -27.43 -11.45 -19.55
N ASN A 410 -27.86 -10.34 -20.14
CA ASN A 410 -27.14 -9.64 -21.20
C ASN A 410 -25.85 -8.95 -20.68
N HIS A 411 -25.78 -8.69 -19.37
CA HIS A 411 -24.62 -8.08 -18.72
C HIS A 411 -23.74 -9.09 -17.96
N ARG A 412 -24.18 -10.34 -17.81
CA ARG A 412 -23.39 -11.46 -17.27
C ARG A 412 -22.35 -11.97 -18.27
N ILE A 413 -22.67 -11.87 -19.56
CA ILE A 413 -21.85 -12.36 -20.65
C ILE A 413 -21.26 -11.17 -21.37
N ASP A 414 -19.97 -10.91 -21.11
CA ASP A 414 -19.25 -9.77 -21.69
C ASP A 414 -18.06 -10.26 -22.53
N PRO A 415 -18.21 -10.40 -23.87
CA PRO A 415 -17.14 -10.88 -24.71
C PRO A 415 -16.03 -9.84 -24.85
N THR A 416 -14.81 -10.29 -24.60
CA THR A 416 -13.59 -9.56 -24.90
C THR A 416 -12.95 -10.14 -26.15
N TYR A 417 -12.36 -9.29 -26.99
CA TYR A 417 -11.74 -9.74 -28.22
C TYR A 417 -10.55 -8.87 -28.60
N SER A 418 -9.64 -9.47 -29.33
CA SER A 418 -8.52 -8.74 -29.93
C SER A 418 -8.22 -9.26 -31.33
N PHE A 419 -7.74 -8.36 -32.19
CA PHE A 419 -7.29 -8.63 -33.53
C PHE A 419 -5.91 -8.00 -33.72
N GLY A 420 -4.98 -8.72 -34.35
CA GLY A 420 -3.63 -8.25 -34.58
C GLY A 420 -3.11 -8.64 -35.97
N LEU A 421 -2.34 -7.72 -36.54
CA LEU A 421 -1.60 -7.91 -37.76
C LEU A 421 -0.12 -7.69 -37.51
N SER A 422 0.71 -8.53 -38.09
CA SER A 422 2.15 -8.36 -38.05
C SER A 422 2.76 -8.59 -39.44
N TRP A 423 3.63 -7.69 -39.84
CA TRP A 423 4.40 -7.80 -41.09
C TRP A 423 5.90 -7.82 -40.78
N ARG A 424 6.55 -8.94 -41.10
CA ARG A 424 8.00 -9.11 -40.99
C ARG A 424 8.64 -8.63 -42.27
N ALA A 425 8.84 -7.32 -42.40
CA ALA A 425 9.34 -6.68 -43.59
C ALA A 425 10.76 -7.14 -43.95
N SER A 426 11.59 -7.46 -42.93
CA SER A 426 12.93 -8.01 -43.14
C SER A 426 12.98 -9.35 -43.90
N GLU A 427 11.88 -10.11 -43.89
CA GLU A 427 11.77 -11.38 -44.61
C GLU A 427 11.37 -11.20 -46.08
N GLU A 428 11.13 -9.99 -46.56
CA GLU A 428 10.83 -9.70 -47.95
C GLU A 428 12.07 -9.80 -48.84
N ALA A 429 11.91 -10.32 -50.04
CA ALA A 429 13.02 -10.55 -50.95
C ALA A 429 13.84 -9.27 -51.30
N PHE A 430 13.15 -8.12 -51.38
CA PHE A 430 13.81 -6.84 -51.65
C PHE A 430 14.64 -6.37 -50.45
N PHE A 431 14.21 -6.63 -49.19
CA PHE A 431 15.00 -6.34 -48.01
C PHE A 431 16.23 -7.21 -47.92
N GLN A 432 16.08 -8.52 -48.07
CA GLN A 432 17.20 -9.46 -48.01
C GLN A 432 18.25 -9.19 -49.09
N LYS A 433 17.83 -8.65 -50.23
CA LYS A 433 18.73 -8.34 -51.35
C LYS A 433 19.49 -7.03 -51.11
N HIS A 434 18.81 -5.97 -50.66
CA HIS A 434 19.38 -4.61 -50.65
C HIS A 434 19.73 -4.09 -49.25
N LEU A 435 19.15 -4.61 -48.20
CA LEU A 435 19.24 -4.07 -46.82
C LEU A 435 19.74 -5.13 -45.83
N LYS A 436 20.79 -5.86 -46.14
CA LYS A 436 21.36 -6.95 -45.33
C LYS A 436 21.83 -6.51 -43.93
N TRP A 437 22.05 -5.22 -43.72
CA TRP A 437 22.42 -4.66 -42.44
C TRP A 437 21.22 -4.51 -41.48
N ILE A 438 20.00 -4.58 -42.00
CA ILE A 438 18.75 -4.68 -41.19
C ILE A 438 18.44 -6.16 -40.99
N THR A 439 18.69 -6.67 -39.80
CA THR A 439 18.52 -8.10 -39.50
C THR A 439 17.03 -8.40 -39.19
N THR A 440 16.36 -7.49 -38.53
CA THR A 440 14.94 -7.62 -38.22
C THR A 440 14.25 -6.28 -38.45
N LEU A 441 13.11 -6.30 -39.10
CA LEU A 441 12.18 -5.20 -39.21
C LEU A 441 10.78 -5.76 -39.24
N ASN A 442 10.05 -5.58 -38.11
CA ASN A 442 8.66 -6.05 -37.93
C ASN A 442 7.77 -4.88 -37.62
N PHE A 443 6.64 -4.80 -38.27
CA PHE A 443 5.54 -3.89 -37.93
C PHE A 443 4.40 -4.70 -37.31
N ARG A 444 3.82 -4.15 -36.24
CA ARG A 444 2.68 -4.77 -35.56
C ARG A 444 1.59 -3.73 -35.32
N GLY A 445 0.34 -4.14 -35.53
CA GLY A 445 -0.83 -3.35 -35.17
C GLY A 445 -1.84 -4.24 -34.48
N THR A 446 -2.35 -3.85 -33.34
CA THR A 446 -3.36 -4.59 -32.61
C THR A 446 -4.49 -3.68 -32.15
N PHE A 447 -5.69 -4.23 -32.18
CA PHE A 447 -6.86 -3.65 -31.58
C PHE A 447 -7.51 -4.67 -30.65
N GLY A 448 -7.99 -4.22 -29.48
CA GLY A 448 -8.69 -5.12 -28.57
C GLY A 448 -9.59 -4.39 -27.58
N ILE A 449 -10.53 -5.14 -27.04
CA ILE A 449 -11.38 -4.74 -25.92
C ILE A 449 -11.04 -5.66 -24.74
N GLN A 450 -10.70 -5.06 -23.61
CA GLN A 450 -10.45 -5.74 -22.34
C GLN A 450 -11.57 -5.42 -21.37
N GLY A 451 -11.99 -6.40 -20.58
CA GLY A 451 -12.92 -6.26 -19.48
C GLY A 451 -12.19 -6.42 -18.15
N ASN A 452 -12.57 -5.64 -17.14
CA ASN A 452 -12.14 -5.79 -15.76
C ASN A 452 -13.36 -6.04 -14.86
N ALA A 453 -13.37 -7.18 -14.19
CA ALA A 453 -14.41 -7.55 -13.24
C ALA A 453 -14.15 -6.90 -11.88
N LEU A 454 -15.08 -6.11 -11.39
CA LEU A 454 -15.02 -5.50 -10.06
C LEU A 454 -15.55 -6.49 -9.01
N THR A 455 -14.70 -7.33 -8.45
CA THR A 455 -15.10 -8.39 -7.52
C THR A 455 -15.56 -7.89 -6.15
N ARG A 456 -15.41 -6.61 -5.85
CA ARG A 456 -15.84 -5.98 -4.59
C ARG A 456 -17.17 -5.24 -4.70
N GLU A 457 -17.67 -5.04 -5.90
CA GLU A 457 -18.93 -4.35 -6.15
C GLU A 457 -20.03 -5.37 -6.44
N SER A 458 -21.24 -5.10 -5.96
CA SER A 458 -22.41 -5.94 -6.18
C SER A 458 -23.50 -5.17 -6.93
N PRO A 459 -24.20 -5.77 -7.89
CA PRO A 459 -25.37 -5.16 -8.50
C PRO A 459 -26.65 -5.36 -7.66
N GLU A 460 -26.54 -6.11 -6.57
CA GLU A 460 -27.66 -6.50 -5.71
C GLU A 460 -28.03 -5.42 -4.70
N LEU A 461 -29.23 -5.50 -4.14
CA LEU A 461 -29.63 -4.75 -2.96
C LEU A 461 -28.77 -5.17 -1.76
N ILE A 462 -28.07 -4.22 -1.16
CA ILE A 462 -27.34 -4.46 0.09
C ILE A 462 -28.06 -3.78 1.23
N LEU A 463 -28.42 -4.58 2.23
CA LEU A 463 -29.01 -4.10 3.48
C LEU A 463 -27.93 -4.07 4.58
N SER A 464 -27.79 -2.95 5.23
CA SER A 464 -26.99 -2.80 6.45
C SER A 464 -27.89 -3.03 7.65
N GLN A 465 -27.65 -4.14 8.35
CA GLN A 465 -28.44 -4.44 9.55
C GLN A 465 -28.06 -3.48 10.67
N GLN A 466 -29.03 -2.83 11.22
CA GLN A 466 -28.91 -1.93 12.36
C GLN A 466 -29.36 -2.65 13.65
N GLY A 467 -29.13 -2.02 14.77
CA GLY A 467 -29.61 -2.52 16.07
C GLY A 467 -31.12 -2.51 16.18
N VAL A 468 -31.62 -2.60 17.42
CA VAL A 468 -33.05 -2.51 17.73
C VAL A 468 -33.47 -1.04 17.71
N GLN A 469 -34.52 -0.71 16.96
CA GLN A 469 -35.08 0.63 16.95
C GLN A 469 -35.89 0.86 18.26
N PRO A 470 -35.55 1.86 19.08
CA PRO A 470 -36.12 2.03 20.39
C PRO A 470 -37.65 2.17 20.41
N GLY A 471 -38.23 2.83 19.44
CA GLY A 471 -39.70 3.06 19.39
C GLY A 471 -40.51 1.81 19.03
N TYR A 472 -39.97 0.83 18.35
CA TYR A 472 -40.66 -0.36 17.85
C TYR A 472 -40.18 -1.67 18.47
N ASN A 473 -39.11 -1.65 19.23
CA ASN A 473 -38.48 -2.84 19.82
C ASN A 473 -38.22 -3.96 18.79
N ARG A 474 -37.77 -3.60 17.59
CA ARG A 474 -37.48 -4.53 16.51
C ARG A 474 -36.16 -4.19 15.82
N TYR A 475 -35.49 -5.22 15.32
CA TYR A 475 -34.36 -5.04 14.44
C TYR A 475 -34.82 -4.36 13.15
N PHE A 476 -34.00 -3.43 12.67
CA PHE A 476 -34.23 -2.78 11.38
C PHE A 476 -32.96 -2.81 10.53
N SER A 477 -33.15 -2.67 9.24
CA SER A 477 -32.06 -2.56 8.27
C SER A 477 -32.22 -1.27 7.49
N THR A 478 -31.12 -0.62 7.22
CA THR A 478 -31.06 0.49 6.27
C THR A 478 -30.58 -0.01 4.92
N ILE A 479 -30.99 0.66 3.86
CA ILE A 479 -30.49 0.37 2.52
C ILE A 479 -29.05 0.92 2.46
N GLY A 480 -28.08 0.02 2.33
CA GLY A 480 -26.68 0.39 2.14
C GLY A 480 -26.33 0.59 0.67
N GLN A 481 -27.05 -0.08 -0.24
CA GLN A 481 -26.91 0.08 -1.69
C GLN A 481 -28.21 -0.33 -2.38
N ILE A 482 -28.67 0.47 -3.33
CA ILE A 482 -29.79 0.09 -4.21
C ILE A 482 -29.30 -0.84 -5.31
N PRO A 483 -30.17 -1.72 -5.83
CA PRO A 483 -29.77 -2.61 -6.92
C PRO A 483 -29.48 -1.85 -8.20
N ASN A 484 -28.41 -2.24 -8.90
CA ASN A 484 -28.09 -1.73 -10.23
C ASN A 484 -27.87 -2.89 -11.21
N PRO A 485 -28.93 -3.39 -11.86
CA PRO A 485 -28.81 -4.51 -12.81
C PRO A 485 -27.99 -4.18 -14.06
N TYR A 486 -27.76 -2.89 -14.35
CA TYR A 486 -26.99 -2.42 -15.50
C TYR A 486 -25.48 -2.26 -15.18
N LEU A 487 -25.07 -2.54 -13.94
CA LEU A 487 -23.65 -2.51 -13.59
C LEU A 487 -22.93 -3.61 -14.38
N SER A 488 -21.98 -3.20 -15.21
CA SER A 488 -21.20 -4.09 -16.08
C SER A 488 -19.72 -3.96 -15.83
N TRP A 489 -18.94 -4.85 -16.44
CA TRP A 489 -17.49 -4.80 -16.39
C TRP A 489 -16.96 -3.46 -16.91
N GLU A 490 -15.88 -2.99 -16.32
CA GLU A 490 -15.16 -1.87 -16.90
C GLU A 490 -14.56 -2.29 -18.24
N ARG A 491 -14.79 -1.54 -19.29
CA ARG A 491 -14.29 -1.84 -20.63
C ARG A 491 -13.20 -0.88 -21.06
N THR A 492 -12.08 -1.44 -21.52
CA THR A 492 -10.99 -0.66 -22.10
C THR A 492 -10.79 -1.04 -23.56
N ARG A 493 -10.96 -0.07 -24.46
CA ARG A 493 -10.59 -0.19 -25.88
C ARG A 493 -9.12 0.19 -26.03
N ASN A 494 -8.33 -0.69 -26.63
CA ASN A 494 -6.89 -0.54 -26.74
C ASN A 494 -6.45 -0.68 -28.22
N TRP A 495 -5.71 0.32 -28.70
CA TRP A 495 -4.94 0.24 -29.94
C TRP A 495 -3.47 0.25 -29.59
N ASN A 496 -2.70 -0.62 -30.21
CA ASN A 496 -1.25 -0.67 -30.05
C ASN A 496 -0.59 -0.83 -31.42
N PHE A 497 0.45 -0.02 -31.69
CA PHE A 497 1.29 -0.08 -32.87
C PHE A 497 2.74 -0.27 -32.44
N GLY A 498 3.40 -1.28 -32.98
CA GLY A 498 4.76 -1.63 -32.60
C GLY A 498 5.68 -1.79 -33.80
N VAL A 499 6.94 -1.44 -33.60
CA VAL A 499 8.03 -1.65 -34.55
C VAL A 499 9.19 -2.31 -33.83
N ASP A 500 9.64 -3.47 -34.34
CA ASP A 500 10.88 -4.10 -33.89
C ASP A 500 11.92 -3.90 -34.99
N LEU A 501 13.06 -3.34 -34.65
CA LEU A 501 14.18 -3.06 -35.53
C LEU A 501 15.45 -3.65 -34.96
N GLU A 502 16.16 -4.47 -35.75
CA GLU A 502 17.50 -4.94 -35.42
C GLU A 502 18.48 -4.60 -36.55
N LEU A 503 19.56 -3.91 -36.18
CA LEU A 503 20.59 -3.47 -37.11
C LEU A 503 21.93 -4.15 -36.78
N PHE A 504 22.60 -4.68 -37.80
CA PHE A 504 23.94 -5.28 -37.70
C PHE A 504 24.06 -6.38 -36.64
N ARG A 505 22.94 -6.95 -36.12
CA ARG A 505 22.90 -7.87 -34.97
C ARG A 505 23.47 -7.28 -33.68
N MET A 506 23.64 -5.98 -33.63
CA MET A 506 24.26 -5.25 -32.50
C MET A 506 23.32 -4.28 -31.85
N PHE A 507 22.40 -3.73 -32.59
CA PHE A 507 21.44 -2.73 -32.15
C PHE A 507 20.04 -3.28 -32.34
N TYR A 508 19.33 -3.50 -31.22
CA TYR A 508 17.93 -3.88 -31.21
C TYR A 508 17.08 -2.77 -30.60
N MET A 509 15.99 -2.41 -31.25
CA MET A 509 15.01 -1.43 -30.79
C MET A 509 13.61 -1.99 -30.94
N ASN A 510 12.82 -1.89 -29.89
CA ASN A 510 11.38 -2.05 -29.90
C ASN A 510 10.76 -0.68 -29.58
N LEU A 511 9.86 -0.22 -30.43
CA LEU A 511 9.08 1.01 -30.24
C LEU A 511 7.60 0.67 -30.30
N GLU A 512 6.86 1.07 -29.25
CA GLU A 512 5.42 0.87 -29.17
C GLU A 512 4.70 2.19 -28.89
N TYR A 513 3.60 2.42 -29.60
CA TYR A 513 2.64 3.48 -29.34
C TYR A 513 1.30 2.85 -29.02
N TYR A 514 0.69 3.27 -27.91
CA TYR A 514 -0.64 2.81 -27.54
C TYR A 514 -1.60 3.95 -27.23
N THR A 515 -2.87 3.68 -27.44
CA THR A 515 -3.97 4.53 -26.97
C THR A 515 -5.06 3.67 -26.38
N ARG A 516 -5.49 4.02 -25.15
CA ARG A 516 -6.50 3.29 -24.38
C ARG A 516 -7.62 4.25 -23.99
N ARG A 517 -8.86 3.79 -24.16
CA ARG A 517 -10.03 4.49 -23.62
C ARG A 517 -10.76 3.52 -22.71
N SER A 518 -10.78 3.83 -21.42
CA SER A 518 -11.44 3.04 -20.39
C SER A 518 -12.76 3.68 -19.99
N ASN A 519 -13.79 2.84 -19.81
CA ASN A 519 -15.06 3.21 -19.24
C ASN A 519 -15.11 2.61 -17.82
N ALA A 520 -14.75 3.43 -16.82
CA ALA A 520 -14.61 3.00 -15.44
C ALA A 520 -15.95 3.04 -14.70
N VAL A 521 -16.06 2.27 -13.63
CA VAL A 521 -17.15 2.39 -12.66
C VAL A 521 -16.83 3.54 -11.71
N ILE A 522 -17.81 4.40 -11.52
CA ILE A 522 -17.72 5.58 -10.66
C ILE A 522 -18.86 5.59 -9.66
N THR A 523 -18.66 6.29 -8.55
CA THR A 523 -19.71 6.58 -7.59
C THR A 523 -20.42 7.86 -8.01
N VAL A 524 -21.73 7.86 -8.02
CA VAL A 524 -22.56 9.01 -8.34
C VAL A 524 -23.43 9.38 -7.14
N ASP A 525 -23.56 10.67 -6.86
CA ASP A 525 -24.47 11.17 -5.86
C ASP A 525 -25.91 11.02 -6.38
N LEU A 526 -26.79 10.61 -5.50
CA LEU A 526 -28.20 10.46 -5.81
C LEU A 526 -29.02 11.60 -5.19
N PRO A 527 -30.12 12.00 -5.82
CA PRO A 527 -31.09 12.85 -5.20
C PRO A 527 -31.61 12.26 -3.89
N PHE A 528 -31.84 13.12 -2.92
CA PHE A 528 -32.29 12.78 -1.55
C PHE A 528 -33.55 11.89 -1.56
N GLU A 529 -34.42 11.98 -2.58
CA GLU A 529 -35.63 11.16 -2.76
C GLU A 529 -35.35 9.66 -2.87
N TYR A 530 -34.12 9.25 -3.21
CA TYR A 530 -33.73 7.85 -3.24
C TYR A 530 -33.45 7.27 -1.85
N GLY A 531 -33.32 8.11 -0.80
CA GLY A 531 -33.08 7.69 0.56
C GLY A 531 -31.70 7.08 0.81
N ILE A 532 -30.79 7.23 -0.14
CA ILE A 532 -29.36 6.90 -0.04
C ILE A 532 -28.53 7.97 -0.77
N ASP A 533 -27.32 8.18 -0.33
CA ASP A 533 -26.50 9.29 -0.80
C ASP A 533 -25.85 9.02 -2.16
N ASP A 534 -25.51 7.78 -2.46
CA ASP A 534 -24.75 7.45 -3.67
C ASP A 534 -25.02 6.04 -4.24
N MET A 535 -24.62 5.83 -5.49
CA MET A 535 -24.62 4.53 -6.13
C MET A 535 -23.42 4.36 -7.08
N LYS A 536 -23.09 3.09 -7.38
CA LYS A 536 -22.07 2.73 -8.38
C LYS A 536 -22.68 2.60 -9.77
N ARG A 537 -22.04 3.20 -10.79
CA ARG A 537 -22.43 3.05 -12.19
C ARG A 537 -21.23 3.12 -13.15
N ASN A 538 -21.35 2.51 -14.33
CA ASN A 538 -20.41 2.71 -15.42
C ASN A 538 -20.58 4.13 -16.00
N GLY A 539 -19.51 4.91 -16.17
CA GLY A 539 -19.63 6.27 -16.70
C GLY A 539 -18.41 7.17 -16.62
N GLY A 540 -17.37 6.77 -15.92
CA GLY A 540 -16.10 7.51 -15.91
C GLY A 540 -15.27 7.20 -17.15
N ILE A 541 -14.90 8.22 -17.93
CA ILE A 541 -14.04 8.03 -19.12
C ILE A 541 -12.61 8.41 -18.76
N ILE A 542 -11.68 7.51 -19.08
CA ILE A 542 -10.24 7.71 -18.87
C ILE A 542 -9.50 7.45 -20.17
N TYR A 543 -8.70 8.41 -20.60
CA TYR A 543 -7.81 8.28 -21.74
C TYR A 543 -6.38 8.09 -21.30
N ASN A 544 -5.71 7.08 -21.82
CA ASN A 544 -4.27 6.85 -21.68
C ASN A 544 -3.65 6.73 -23.05
N ARG A 545 -2.59 7.46 -23.31
CA ARG A 545 -1.77 7.35 -24.52
C ARG A 545 -0.33 7.25 -24.09
N GLY A 546 0.47 6.48 -24.81
CA GLY A 546 1.87 6.38 -24.42
C GLY A 546 2.76 5.89 -25.53
N ILE A 547 4.05 6.16 -25.33
CA ILE A 547 5.13 5.65 -26.17
C ILE A 547 6.06 4.90 -25.23
N GLU A 548 6.37 3.65 -25.61
CA GLU A 548 7.32 2.81 -24.91
C GLU A 548 8.44 2.43 -25.89
N TYR A 549 9.66 2.49 -25.41
CA TYR A 549 10.76 1.97 -26.21
C TYR A 549 11.77 1.19 -25.38
N THR A 550 12.27 0.14 -25.98
CA THR A 550 13.35 -0.69 -25.44
C THR A 550 14.46 -0.72 -26.45
N LEU A 551 15.68 -0.49 -25.98
CA LEU A 551 16.87 -0.50 -26.80
C LEU A 551 17.92 -1.40 -26.15
N SER A 552 18.47 -2.32 -26.92
CA SER A 552 19.62 -3.13 -26.54
C SER A 552 20.74 -2.91 -27.54
N PHE A 553 21.87 -2.46 -27.07
CA PHE A 553 23.03 -2.17 -27.91
C PHE A 553 24.25 -2.93 -27.41
N THR A 554 24.78 -3.81 -28.27
CA THR A 554 25.94 -4.64 -27.99
C THR A 554 27.07 -4.30 -28.98
N PRO A 555 27.77 -3.15 -28.78
CA PRO A 555 28.78 -2.67 -29.74
C PRO A 555 29.96 -3.60 -29.84
N ILE A 556 30.25 -4.34 -28.80
CA ILE A 556 31.40 -5.24 -28.78
C ILE A 556 31.02 -6.56 -28.16
N GLN A 557 31.17 -7.63 -28.91
CA GLN A 557 30.97 -9.01 -28.47
C GLN A 557 32.12 -9.87 -28.96
N LYS A 558 33.19 -9.91 -28.15
CA LYS A 558 34.38 -10.75 -28.40
C LYS A 558 34.48 -11.81 -27.28
N ARG A 559 35.33 -12.83 -27.49
CA ARG A 559 35.56 -13.91 -26.54
C ARG A 559 35.88 -13.37 -25.14
N ASP A 560 36.81 -12.42 -25.05
CA ASP A 560 37.33 -11.91 -23.80
C ASP A 560 36.71 -10.56 -23.38
N PHE A 561 35.95 -9.92 -24.26
CA PHE A 561 35.39 -8.61 -24.03
C PHE A 561 33.98 -8.50 -24.58
N SER A 562 33.02 -8.08 -23.75
CA SER A 562 31.68 -7.75 -24.22
C SER A 562 31.14 -6.53 -23.45
N LEU A 563 30.43 -5.68 -24.16
CA LEU A 563 29.70 -4.54 -23.64
C LEU A 563 28.26 -4.62 -24.14
N ASN A 564 27.31 -4.61 -23.21
CA ASN A 564 25.91 -4.52 -23.54
C ASN A 564 25.30 -3.33 -22.79
N ILE A 565 24.51 -2.53 -23.47
CA ILE A 565 23.79 -1.35 -22.97
C ILE A 565 22.31 -1.59 -23.22
N ASN A 566 21.52 -1.59 -22.15
CA ASN A 566 20.09 -1.76 -22.22
C ASN A 566 19.42 -0.48 -21.74
N LEU A 567 18.49 0.05 -22.52
CA LEU A 567 17.69 1.21 -22.20
C LEU A 567 16.22 0.85 -22.40
N ASN A 568 15.42 1.11 -21.40
CA ASN A 568 13.97 1.07 -21.53
C ASN A 568 13.40 2.41 -21.05
N ALA A 569 12.39 2.90 -21.72
CA ALA A 569 11.73 4.14 -21.33
C ALA A 569 10.27 4.14 -21.77
N SER A 570 9.47 4.83 -20.99
CA SER A 570 8.04 5.00 -21.22
C SER A 570 7.64 6.43 -20.93
N LYS A 571 6.82 6.99 -21.81
CA LYS A 571 6.12 8.25 -21.59
C LYS A 571 4.64 8.02 -21.72
N ASN A 572 3.91 8.27 -20.63
CA ASN A 572 2.46 8.13 -20.57
C ASN A 572 1.78 9.50 -20.44
N TRP A 573 0.66 9.68 -21.12
CA TRP A 573 -0.26 10.80 -21.00
C TRP A 573 -1.60 10.26 -20.54
N ASN A 574 -1.99 10.59 -19.32
CA ASN A 574 -3.27 10.26 -18.72
C ASN A 574 -4.18 11.47 -18.73
N LYS A 575 -5.47 11.27 -18.99
CA LYS A 575 -6.46 12.35 -18.99
C LYS A 575 -7.85 11.82 -18.65
N GLY A 576 -8.52 12.46 -17.67
CA GLY A 576 -9.96 12.30 -17.44
C GLY A 576 -10.77 12.84 -18.62
N GLY A 577 -11.73 12.08 -19.09
CA GLY A 577 -12.71 12.51 -20.08
C GLY A 577 -13.93 13.12 -19.44
N GLU A 578 -14.95 13.38 -20.28
CA GLU A 578 -16.23 13.89 -19.81
C GLU A 578 -16.84 12.96 -18.75
N THR A 579 -17.19 13.54 -17.61
CA THR A 579 -17.88 12.88 -16.52
C THR A 579 -19.07 13.74 -16.11
N LYS A 580 -20.23 13.12 -15.90
CA LYS A 580 -21.43 13.82 -15.46
C LYS A 580 -21.45 14.12 -13.95
N ILE A 581 -20.32 13.92 -13.27
CA ILE A 581 -20.24 13.95 -11.82
C ILE A 581 -19.09 14.80 -11.42
N ASP A 582 -19.36 15.77 -10.60
CA ASP A 582 -18.36 16.67 -10.04
C ASP A 582 -18.28 16.47 -8.52
N ARG A 583 -17.55 15.44 -8.10
CA ARG A 583 -17.12 15.26 -6.71
C ARG A 583 -15.80 15.98 -6.42
N ASN A 584 -15.55 17.07 -7.10
CA ASN A 584 -14.33 17.85 -6.96
C ASN A 584 -14.38 18.74 -5.71
N THR A 585 -14.49 18.15 -4.53
CA THR A 585 -14.35 18.91 -3.28
C THR A 585 -12.90 19.36 -3.11
N ALA A 586 -12.69 20.46 -2.42
CA ALA A 586 -11.34 20.96 -2.13
C ALA A 586 -10.47 19.92 -1.44
N MET A 587 -11.04 19.09 -0.58
CA MET A 587 -10.34 18.00 0.11
C MET A 587 -9.75 16.98 -0.88
N TYR A 588 -10.52 16.54 -1.88
CA TYR A 588 -10.04 15.61 -2.90
C TYR A 588 -8.98 16.24 -3.80
N LEU A 589 -9.24 17.46 -4.29
CA LEU A 589 -8.30 18.15 -5.18
C LEU A 589 -6.95 18.44 -4.52
N ARG A 590 -6.90 18.69 -3.24
CA ARG A 590 -5.65 18.88 -2.48
C ARG A 590 -4.88 17.60 -2.20
N GLY A 591 -5.32 16.46 -2.70
CA GLY A 591 -4.66 15.17 -2.53
C GLY A 591 -5.15 14.36 -1.33
N GLY A 592 -6.37 14.63 -0.83
CA GLY A 592 -7.04 13.79 0.17
C GLY A 592 -7.55 12.46 -0.41
N SER A 593 -7.64 12.34 -1.74
CA SER A 593 -7.97 11.11 -2.47
C SER A 593 -6.79 10.68 -3.35
N THR A 594 -6.69 9.38 -3.60
CA THR A 594 -5.65 8.80 -4.44
C THR A 594 -5.91 8.94 -5.94
N GLN A 595 -7.14 9.23 -6.33
CA GLN A 595 -7.53 9.37 -7.74
C GLN A 595 -8.61 10.44 -7.90
N ILE A 596 -8.36 11.36 -8.81
CA ILE A 596 -9.27 12.46 -9.14
C ILE A 596 -9.74 12.26 -10.58
N LEU A 597 -11.05 12.24 -10.81
CA LEU A 597 -11.62 12.22 -12.14
C LEU A 597 -12.16 13.61 -12.50
N LYS A 598 -11.26 14.52 -12.86
CA LYS A 598 -11.60 15.85 -13.38
C LYS A 598 -11.34 15.90 -14.86
N GLU A 599 -12.31 16.42 -15.63
CA GLU A 599 -12.20 16.53 -17.08
C GLU A 599 -10.98 17.36 -17.47
N GLY A 600 -10.19 16.84 -18.39
CA GLY A 600 -9.02 17.52 -18.92
C GLY A 600 -7.73 17.30 -18.13
N TYR A 601 -7.79 16.78 -16.91
CA TYR A 601 -6.63 16.57 -16.04
C TYR A 601 -6.29 15.08 -15.85
N PRO A 602 -5.03 14.76 -15.52
CA PRO A 602 -4.65 13.42 -15.13
C PRO A 602 -5.30 12.97 -13.82
N LEU A 603 -5.51 11.65 -13.66
CA LEU A 603 -6.05 11.07 -12.42
C LEU A 603 -5.16 11.31 -11.19
N SER A 604 -3.86 11.48 -11.42
CA SER A 604 -2.85 11.78 -10.40
C SER A 604 -2.63 13.28 -10.16
N ALA A 605 -3.47 14.14 -10.75
CA ALA A 605 -3.42 15.58 -10.58
C ALA A 605 -3.77 16.00 -9.15
N PHE A 606 -3.14 17.07 -8.66
CA PHE A 606 -3.51 17.69 -7.40
C PHE A 606 -3.33 19.20 -7.45
N TRP A 607 -4.04 19.87 -6.56
CA TRP A 607 -4.06 21.32 -6.44
C TRP A 607 -3.60 21.76 -5.06
N SER A 608 -3.23 23.01 -4.91
CA SER A 608 -2.73 23.59 -3.66
C SER A 608 -3.30 24.98 -3.47
N TYR A 609 -3.27 25.48 -2.22
CA TYR A 609 -3.48 26.89 -1.96
C TYR A 609 -2.34 27.69 -2.56
N SER A 610 -2.65 28.87 -3.10
CA SER A 610 -1.65 29.79 -3.65
C SER A 610 -0.99 30.57 -2.53
N PHE A 611 0.28 30.24 -2.23
CA PHE A 611 1.06 30.89 -1.19
C PHE A 611 1.55 32.26 -1.65
N ALA A 612 1.31 33.31 -0.87
CA ALA A 612 1.70 34.69 -1.16
C ALA A 612 2.94 35.16 -0.41
N GLY A 613 3.55 34.33 0.43
CA GLY A 613 4.69 34.69 1.26
C GLY A 613 4.37 34.68 2.75
N LEU A 614 5.27 35.17 3.57
CA LEU A 614 5.11 35.33 5.01
C LEU A 614 4.92 36.82 5.34
N ASP A 615 4.06 37.10 6.31
CA ASP A 615 3.93 38.44 6.88
C ASP A 615 5.24 38.83 7.59
N GLY A 616 5.85 39.92 7.11
CA GLY A 616 7.14 40.40 7.64
C GLY A 616 7.09 40.90 9.09
N SER A 617 5.91 41.12 9.66
CA SER A 617 5.77 41.59 11.05
C SER A 617 5.73 40.43 12.07
N ASN A 618 5.22 39.24 11.68
CA ASN A 618 4.93 38.16 12.61
C ASN A 618 5.20 36.73 12.06
N GLY A 619 5.62 36.61 10.77
CA GLY A 619 5.91 35.33 10.12
C GLY A 619 4.70 34.45 9.82
N LYS A 620 3.47 34.99 9.83
CA LYS A 620 2.24 34.31 9.47
C LYS A 620 2.22 34.01 7.97
N PRO A 621 1.80 32.81 7.52
CA PRO A 621 1.65 32.54 6.09
C PRO A 621 0.47 33.34 5.51
N MET A 622 0.71 33.92 4.33
CA MET A 622 -0.26 34.67 3.54
C MET A 622 -0.60 33.92 2.27
N PHE A 623 -1.82 34.09 1.78
CA PHE A 623 -2.34 33.39 0.60
C PHE A 623 -2.99 34.38 -0.37
N ASN A 624 -2.97 34.04 -1.66
CA ASN A 624 -3.74 34.75 -2.68
C ASN A 624 -5.20 34.30 -2.59
N TYR A 625 -6.02 35.10 -1.93
CA TYR A 625 -7.44 34.82 -1.79
C TYR A 625 -8.19 35.24 -3.04
N VAL A 626 -9.18 34.45 -3.45
CA VAL A 626 -10.16 34.86 -4.44
C VAL A 626 -11.39 35.40 -3.71
N GLU A 627 -11.75 36.66 -3.96
CA GLU A 627 -13.00 37.22 -3.43
C GLU A 627 -14.18 36.53 -4.11
N VAL A 628 -15.02 35.89 -3.30
CA VAL A 628 -16.25 35.26 -3.74
C VAL A 628 -17.39 36.24 -3.40
N PRO A 629 -18.20 36.66 -4.38
CA PRO A 629 -19.34 37.53 -4.12
C PRO A 629 -20.30 36.88 -3.10
N ASP A 630 -20.88 37.67 -2.21
CA ASP A 630 -21.77 37.17 -1.16
C ASP A 630 -22.96 36.37 -1.70
N GLU A 631 -23.44 36.70 -2.90
CA GLU A 631 -24.51 35.97 -3.60
C GLU A 631 -24.11 34.58 -4.05
N GLU A 632 -22.82 34.29 -4.18
CA GLU A 632 -22.25 33.01 -4.60
C GLU A 632 -21.75 32.16 -3.42
N LYS A 633 -21.59 32.75 -2.23
CA LYS A 633 -21.11 32.03 -1.03
C LYS A 633 -21.99 30.87 -0.61
N SER A 634 -23.25 30.87 -1.00
CA SER A 634 -24.19 29.76 -0.74
C SER A 634 -24.24 28.71 -1.85
N LYS A 635 -23.55 28.94 -2.98
CA LYS A 635 -23.50 27.99 -4.11
C LYS A 635 -22.26 27.12 -4.00
N SER A 636 -22.35 25.90 -4.54
CA SER A 636 -21.18 25.04 -4.68
C SER A 636 -20.20 25.65 -5.67
N ILE A 637 -19.11 26.23 -5.18
CA ILE A 637 -18.06 26.84 -6.01
C ILE A 637 -17.04 25.76 -6.38
N ASP A 638 -16.68 25.71 -7.69
CA ASP A 638 -15.59 24.81 -8.14
C ASP A 638 -14.28 25.21 -7.42
N PRO A 639 -13.69 24.32 -6.62
CA PRO A 639 -12.46 24.63 -5.88
C PRO A 639 -11.28 25.06 -6.76
N THR A 640 -11.30 24.77 -8.06
CA THR A 640 -10.24 25.21 -8.99
C THR A 640 -10.27 26.72 -9.26
N THR A 641 -11.28 27.43 -8.79
CA THR A 641 -11.32 28.91 -8.85
C THR A 641 -10.36 29.53 -7.83
N TYR A 642 -10.11 28.88 -6.70
CA TYR A 642 -9.24 29.38 -5.63
C TYR A 642 -8.03 28.47 -5.32
N LEU A 643 -7.95 27.27 -5.91
CA LEU A 643 -6.79 26.41 -5.83
C LEU A 643 -5.97 26.47 -7.12
N VAL A 644 -4.66 26.40 -7.01
CA VAL A 644 -3.74 26.37 -8.15
C VAL A 644 -3.33 24.94 -8.48
N TYR A 645 -3.27 24.61 -9.78
CA TYR A 645 -2.81 23.30 -10.24
C TYR A 645 -1.33 23.12 -9.90
N SER A 646 -1.02 22.07 -9.12
CA SER A 646 0.34 21.81 -8.62
C SER A 646 1.10 20.74 -9.40
N GLY A 647 0.40 20.01 -10.28
CA GLY A 647 0.99 18.98 -11.13
C GLY A 647 0.45 17.59 -10.83
N GLU A 648 1.24 16.55 -11.16
CA GLU A 648 0.91 15.16 -11.08
C GLU A 648 1.79 14.43 -10.06
N THR A 649 1.21 13.54 -9.26
CA THR A 649 1.98 12.71 -8.33
C THR A 649 2.69 11.55 -9.05
N GLU A 650 2.15 11.10 -10.19
CA GLU A 650 2.79 10.10 -11.02
C GLU A 650 3.74 10.71 -12.04
N PRO A 651 4.88 10.05 -12.34
CA PRO A 651 5.80 10.54 -13.36
C PRO A 651 5.22 10.34 -14.75
N TYR A 652 5.27 11.36 -15.60
CA TYR A 652 4.92 11.22 -17.01
C TYR A 652 6.01 10.49 -17.82
N PHE A 653 7.24 10.42 -17.31
CA PHE A 653 8.34 9.70 -17.92
C PHE A 653 9.06 8.80 -16.93
N THR A 654 9.24 7.53 -17.30
CA THR A 654 10.01 6.55 -16.56
C THR A 654 11.06 5.92 -17.47
N GLY A 655 12.26 5.69 -16.94
CA GLY A 655 13.33 5.07 -17.69
C GLY A 655 14.24 4.19 -16.85
N GLY A 656 14.83 3.20 -17.49
CA GLY A 656 15.85 2.32 -16.93
C GLY A 656 17.04 2.23 -17.87
N LEU A 657 18.26 2.36 -17.33
CA LEU A 657 19.52 2.22 -18.07
C LEU A 657 20.38 1.17 -17.38
N GLY A 658 20.80 0.16 -18.11
CA GLY A 658 21.65 -0.92 -17.65
C GLY A 658 22.93 -1.01 -18.48
N PHE A 659 24.04 -1.25 -17.82
CA PHE A 659 25.32 -1.57 -18.44
C PHE A 659 25.79 -2.93 -17.96
N SER A 660 26.17 -3.81 -18.88
CA SER A 660 26.82 -5.07 -18.59
C SER A 660 28.15 -5.11 -19.34
N PHE A 661 29.21 -5.09 -18.57
CA PHE A 661 30.58 -5.12 -19.08
C PHE A 661 31.26 -6.40 -18.62
N ARG A 662 31.88 -7.10 -19.52
CA ARG A 662 32.69 -8.30 -19.23
C ARG A 662 34.06 -8.19 -19.87
N TYR A 663 35.09 -8.39 -19.06
CA TYR A 663 36.44 -8.54 -19.49
C TYR A 663 37.06 -9.82 -18.92
N LYS A 664 37.25 -10.82 -19.76
CA LYS A 664 37.70 -12.17 -19.36
C LYS A 664 36.80 -12.77 -18.29
N SER A 665 37.35 -12.95 -17.09
CA SER A 665 36.67 -13.51 -15.92
C SER A 665 35.98 -12.46 -15.03
N LEU A 666 36.15 -11.18 -15.35
CA LEU A 666 35.56 -10.07 -14.58
C LEU A 666 34.29 -9.56 -15.27
N SER A 667 33.21 -9.39 -14.52
CA SER A 667 31.96 -8.81 -15.02
C SER A 667 31.48 -7.69 -14.10
N LEU A 668 31.12 -6.56 -14.69
CA LEU A 668 30.50 -5.42 -14.02
C LEU A 668 29.10 -5.22 -14.57
N ASN A 669 28.12 -5.24 -13.70
CA ASN A 669 26.72 -4.94 -14.03
C ASN A 669 26.24 -3.74 -13.23
N THR A 670 25.66 -2.76 -13.91
CA THR A 670 25.09 -1.58 -13.26
C THR A 670 23.69 -1.34 -13.79
N SER A 671 22.81 -0.83 -12.94
CA SER A 671 21.47 -0.42 -13.36
C SER A 671 21.04 0.88 -12.69
N PHE A 672 20.41 1.74 -13.48
CA PHE A 672 19.88 3.03 -13.08
C PHE A 672 18.39 3.11 -13.38
N SER A 673 17.65 3.89 -12.60
CA SER A 673 16.27 4.26 -12.89
C SER A 673 16.12 5.77 -12.87
N LEU A 674 15.41 6.30 -13.86
CA LEU A 674 15.08 7.70 -14.04
C LEU A 674 13.57 7.87 -13.97
N LEU A 675 13.08 8.77 -13.13
CA LEU A 675 11.70 9.20 -13.09
C LEU A 675 11.66 10.72 -13.24
N LEU A 676 10.81 11.21 -14.15
CA LEU A 676 10.67 12.65 -14.41
C LEU A 676 9.21 13.08 -14.39
N GLY A 677 9.00 14.32 -13.95
CA GLY A 677 7.73 15.02 -14.05
C GLY A 677 6.79 14.82 -12.88
N SER A 678 7.04 13.89 -11.95
CA SER A 678 6.25 13.78 -10.75
C SER A 678 6.46 14.98 -9.83
N LYS A 679 5.38 15.39 -9.17
CA LYS A 679 5.38 16.37 -8.09
C LYS A 679 4.92 15.72 -6.81
N LYS A 680 5.39 16.21 -5.69
CA LYS A 680 4.93 15.76 -4.37
C LYS A 680 4.93 16.91 -3.39
N ARG A 681 4.04 16.81 -2.42
CA ARG A 681 4.04 17.72 -1.27
C ARG A 681 5.01 17.20 -0.21
N LEU A 682 5.83 18.09 0.33
CA LEU A 682 6.69 17.74 1.46
C LEU A 682 5.83 17.52 2.71
N PRO A 683 6.22 16.62 3.62
CA PRO A 683 5.61 16.58 4.95
C PRO A 683 5.90 17.90 5.67
N SER A 684 4.91 18.38 6.41
CA SER A 684 5.07 19.59 7.21
C SER A 684 6.17 19.42 8.28
N PRO A 685 7.04 20.39 8.47
CA PRO A 685 7.95 20.39 9.61
C PRO A 685 7.21 20.58 10.95
N TYR A 686 5.95 21.02 10.93
CA TYR A 686 5.06 21.15 12.07
C TYR A 686 4.15 19.94 12.31
N SER A 687 4.28 18.85 11.52
CA SER A 687 3.41 17.65 11.60
C SER A 687 3.42 16.97 12.98
N ASP A 688 4.49 17.12 13.72
CA ASP A 688 4.68 16.52 15.04
C ASP A 688 4.28 17.47 16.20
N PHE A 689 3.67 18.62 15.86
CA PHE A 689 3.12 19.56 16.83
C PHE A 689 1.70 19.12 17.22
N GLN A 690 1.34 19.38 18.47
CA GLN A 690 0.10 18.87 19.01
C GLN A 690 -1.09 19.76 18.63
N GLY A 691 -2.03 19.19 17.86
CA GLY A 691 -3.36 19.75 17.60
C GLY A 691 -3.38 21.07 16.82
N SER A 692 -4.53 21.41 16.30
CA SER A 692 -4.76 22.66 15.55
C SER A 692 -4.73 23.92 16.43
N GLY A 693 -4.69 23.77 17.76
CA GLY A 693 -4.75 24.86 18.74
C GLY A 693 -3.49 25.07 19.56
N SER A 694 -2.55 24.13 19.56
CA SER A 694 -1.30 24.23 20.33
C SER A 694 -0.12 23.98 19.39
N MET A 695 0.74 24.94 19.22
CA MET A 695 1.92 24.83 18.39
C MET A 695 3.19 24.52 19.20
N MET A 696 3.01 23.84 20.35
CA MET A 696 4.13 23.31 21.08
C MET A 696 4.58 21.98 20.48
N PRO A 697 5.89 21.72 20.42
CA PRO A 697 6.43 20.44 20.04
C PRO A 697 5.85 19.33 20.94
N ASP A 698 5.57 18.17 20.37
CA ASP A 698 5.33 16.98 21.18
C ASP A 698 6.61 16.61 21.93
N PRO A 699 6.63 16.63 23.28
CA PRO A 699 7.85 16.42 24.07
C PRO A 699 8.47 15.05 23.84
N THR A 700 7.68 14.10 23.34
CA THR A 700 8.12 12.73 23.12
C THR A 700 8.68 12.51 21.71
N LYS A 701 8.47 13.46 20.79
CA LYS A 701 8.87 13.32 19.39
C LYS A 701 10.09 14.17 19.02
N ASN A 702 10.75 13.76 17.95
CA ASN A 702 11.84 14.54 17.38
C ASN A 702 11.28 15.76 16.64
N VAL A 703 11.91 16.92 16.86
CA VAL A 703 11.60 18.15 16.12
C VAL A 703 12.27 18.11 14.75
N ASN A 704 11.56 18.55 13.72
CA ASN A 704 12.09 18.59 12.37
C ASN A 704 13.17 19.68 12.24
N ARG A 705 14.34 19.31 11.66
CA ARG A 705 15.46 20.22 11.48
C ARG A 705 15.13 21.42 10.58
N ASP A 706 14.20 21.29 9.65
CA ASP A 706 13.82 22.36 8.74
C ASP A 706 13.27 23.58 9.51
N LEU A 707 12.76 23.39 10.74
CA LEU A 707 12.32 24.47 11.64
C LEU A 707 13.46 25.39 12.12
N LEU A 708 14.72 25.00 11.99
CA LEU A 708 15.87 25.92 12.22
C LEU A 708 15.88 27.06 11.21
N ASN A 709 15.30 26.84 10.02
CA ASN A 709 15.22 27.82 8.94
C ASN A 709 13.86 28.54 8.90
N ARG A 710 13.04 28.42 9.96
CA ARG A 710 11.76 29.14 10.01
C ARG A 710 11.97 30.66 10.10
N TRP A 711 10.95 31.42 9.82
CA TRP A 711 10.93 32.83 10.13
C TRP A 711 11.08 33.07 11.65
N GLN A 712 12.00 33.95 12.08
CA GLN A 712 12.28 34.25 13.48
C GLN A 712 12.17 35.75 13.77
N LYS A 713 12.39 36.60 12.78
CA LYS A 713 12.37 38.06 12.93
C LYS A 713 12.03 38.74 11.59
N PRO A 714 11.55 39.99 11.64
CA PRO A 714 11.35 40.83 10.45
C PRO A 714 12.55 40.82 9.52
N GLY A 715 12.33 40.56 8.22
CA GLY A 715 13.34 40.43 7.19
C GLY A 715 13.67 38.99 6.81
N ASP A 716 13.30 38.00 7.63
CA ASP A 716 13.55 36.58 7.32
C ASP A 716 12.60 36.04 6.23
N GLU A 717 11.45 36.67 6.03
CA GLU A 717 10.48 36.32 4.99
C GLU A 717 11.06 36.34 3.56
N VAL A 718 12.18 37.02 3.36
CA VAL A 718 12.90 37.04 2.07
C VAL A 718 13.70 35.77 1.85
N TYR A 719 14.06 35.07 2.90
CA TYR A 719 14.98 33.90 2.86
C TYR A 719 14.31 32.60 3.16
N THR A 720 13.10 32.61 3.74
CA THR A 720 12.37 31.38 4.08
C THR A 720 10.90 31.44 3.75
N ASN A 721 10.33 30.28 3.41
CA ASN A 721 8.88 30.08 3.26
C ASN A 721 8.29 29.30 4.45
N ILE A 722 9.09 29.00 5.48
CA ILE A 722 8.63 28.26 6.66
C ILE A 722 8.11 29.28 7.67
N PRO A 723 6.82 29.19 8.07
CA PRO A 723 6.22 30.13 9.02
C PRO A 723 6.99 30.20 10.34
N GLY A 724 6.87 31.32 11.01
CA GLY A 724 7.36 31.49 12.37
C GLY A 724 6.54 30.69 13.37
N LEU A 725 7.00 30.70 14.65
CA LEU A 725 6.20 30.15 15.74
C LEU A 725 4.87 30.91 15.83
N PRO A 726 3.73 30.22 15.88
CA PRO A 726 2.43 30.88 15.83
C PRO A 726 2.07 31.53 17.17
N THR A 727 2.50 32.76 17.32
CA THR A 727 2.06 33.71 18.35
C THR A 727 0.86 34.55 17.91
N TRP A 728 0.36 34.31 16.68
CA TRP A 728 -0.81 34.95 16.08
C TRP A 728 -2.08 34.10 16.27
N PRO A 729 -3.26 34.69 16.11
CA PRO A 729 -4.50 33.93 16.05
C PRO A 729 -4.45 32.84 14.96
N ILE A 730 -4.76 31.61 15.33
CA ILE A 730 -4.68 30.44 14.43
C ILE A 730 -5.72 30.55 13.33
N GLU A 731 -6.87 31.14 13.65
CA GLU A 731 -7.95 31.37 12.70
C GLU A 731 -7.55 32.43 11.70
N ILE A 732 -7.65 32.08 10.43
CA ILE A 732 -7.64 33.02 9.32
C ILE A 732 -9.05 33.53 9.15
N GLY A 733 -9.20 34.84 8.97
CA GLY A 733 -10.52 35.45 8.75
C GLY A 733 -11.20 35.09 7.41
N TRP A 734 -10.68 34.07 6.70
CA TRP A 734 -11.22 33.57 5.45
C TRP A 734 -11.87 32.21 5.66
N THR A 735 -13.18 32.13 5.44
CA THR A 735 -13.94 30.89 5.46
C THR A 735 -13.94 30.34 4.03
N LEU A 736 -13.55 29.09 3.87
CA LEU A 736 -13.62 28.43 2.57
C LEU A 736 -15.06 28.42 2.07
N PRO A 737 -15.31 28.73 0.79
CA PRO A 737 -16.63 28.64 0.21
C PRO A 737 -17.23 27.24 0.44
N ASN A 738 -18.48 27.20 0.90
CA ASN A 738 -19.25 25.97 1.18
C ASN A 738 -18.67 25.04 2.26
N THR A 739 -17.88 25.55 3.18
CA THR A 739 -17.47 24.80 4.36
C THR A 739 -17.77 25.60 5.61
N ASP A 740 -18.35 24.95 6.62
CA ASP A 740 -18.55 25.54 7.95
C ASP A 740 -17.24 25.52 8.78
N SER A 741 -16.18 25.00 8.23
CA SER A 741 -14.87 24.87 8.88
C SER A 741 -13.85 25.83 8.29
N ALA A 742 -13.34 26.74 9.13
CA ALA A 742 -12.13 27.51 8.83
C ALA A 742 -10.92 26.58 8.97
N GLU A 743 -10.10 26.47 7.93
CA GLU A 743 -8.78 25.85 8.07
C GLU A 743 -7.82 26.84 8.73
N SER A 744 -6.91 26.34 9.57
CA SER A 744 -5.89 27.19 10.16
C SER A 744 -4.86 27.64 9.10
N ALA A 745 -4.19 28.78 9.33
CA ALA A 745 -3.17 29.30 8.42
C ALA A 745 -2.04 28.26 8.18
N ILE A 746 -1.69 27.48 9.20
CA ILE A 746 -0.67 26.43 9.10
C ILE A 746 -1.18 25.27 8.23
N GLU A 747 -2.42 24.80 8.43
CA GLU A 747 -2.99 23.73 7.59
C GLU A 747 -3.09 24.13 6.12
N MET A 748 -3.44 25.38 5.85
CA MET A 748 -3.41 25.92 4.49
C MET A 748 -1.98 25.97 3.93
N TRP A 749 -1.00 26.40 4.73
CA TRP A 749 0.41 26.41 4.32
C TRP A 749 0.92 24.99 4.02
N GLU A 750 0.62 24.02 4.85
CA GLU A 750 0.95 22.60 4.63
C GLU A 750 0.40 22.07 3.31
N LYS A 751 -0.76 22.59 2.89
CA LYS A 751 -1.44 22.21 1.65
C LYS A 751 -1.22 23.22 0.51
N SER A 752 -0.27 24.18 0.68
CA SER A 752 0.04 25.19 -0.34
C SER A 752 1.06 24.70 -1.37
N ASP A 753 1.23 25.47 -2.42
CA ASP A 753 2.23 25.26 -3.47
C ASP A 753 3.67 25.50 -2.97
N ALA A 754 3.86 26.25 -1.86
CA ALA A 754 5.16 26.37 -1.19
C ALA A 754 5.74 25.00 -0.73
N MET A 755 4.87 24.05 -0.46
CA MET A 755 5.25 22.70 -0.02
C MET A 755 5.42 21.70 -1.20
N VAL A 756 5.19 22.16 -2.44
CA VAL A 756 5.25 21.30 -3.62
C VAL A 756 6.65 21.27 -4.22
N VAL A 757 7.23 20.09 -4.33
CA VAL A 757 8.57 19.90 -4.89
C VAL A 757 8.56 18.89 -6.03
N SER A 758 9.62 18.92 -6.84
CA SER A 758 9.84 17.90 -7.87
C SER A 758 10.11 16.54 -7.22
N GLY A 759 9.37 15.52 -7.66
CA GLY A 759 9.63 14.12 -7.33
C GLY A 759 10.58 13.42 -8.30
N SER A 760 11.12 14.15 -9.29
CA SER A 760 12.04 13.60 -10.29
C SER A 760 13.36 13.14 -9.66
N PHE A 761 13.87 12.01 -10.10
CA PHE A 761 15.16 11.50 -9.61
C PHE A 761 15.84 10.56 -10.60
N LEU A 762 17.17 10.49 -10.49
CA LEU A 762 18.01 9.44 -11.04
C LEU A 762 18.58 8.62 -9.88
N ARG A 763 18.37 7.31 -9.92
CA ARG A 763 18.82 6.38 -8.87
C ARG A 763 19.71 5.29 -9.47
N CYS A 764 20.89 5.10 -8.92
CA CYS A 764 21.64 3.86 -9.11
C CYS A 764 20.99 2.75 -8.27
N ARG A 765 20.48 1.70 -8.91
CA ARG A 765 19.80 0.57 -8.25
C ARG A 765 20.76 -0.52 -7.84
N ASN A 766 21.72 -0.80 -8.72
CA ASN A 766 22.65 -1.89 -8.50
C ASN A 766 24.01 -1.58 -9.14
N ILE A 767 25.06 -1.93 -8.45
CA ILE A 767 26.42 -2.06 -8.96
C ILE A 767 26.93 -3.42 -8.49
N GLY A 768 27.04 -4.35 -9.39
CA GLY A 768 27.51 -5.72 -9.12
C GLY A 768 28.82 -5.99 -9.83
N LEU A 769 29.85 -6.34 -9.08
CA LEU A 769 31.12 -6.80 -9.60
C LEU A 769 31.24 -8.30 -9.33
N SER A 770 31.44 -9.10 -10.36
CA SER A 770 31.66 -10.53 -10.22
C SER A 770 32.96 -10.95 -10.89
N TRP A 771 33.65 -11.85 -10.24
CA TRP A 771 34.89 -12.42 -10.74
C TRP A 771 34.80 -13.94 -10.71
N GLN A 772 34.94 -14.56 -11.85
CA GLN A 772 34.97 -16.01 -11.98
C GLN A 772 36.41 -16.50 -11.78
N MET A 773 36.64 -17.26 -10.73
CA MET A 773 37.93 -17.86 -10.43
C MET A 773 38.34 -18.87 -11.52
N LYS A 774 39.63 -18.97 -11.80
CA LYS A 774 40.16 -20.00 -12.71
C LYS A 774 39.95 -21.37 -12.12
N LYS A 775 39.59 -22.34 -12.96
CA LYS A 775 39.36 -23.72 -12.56
C LYS A 775 40.55 -24.33 -11.78
N GLU A 776 41.78 -24.04 -12.22
CA GLU A 776 43.02 -24.48 -11.56
C GLU A 776 43.13 -24.00 -10.09
N TRP A 777 42.54 -22.84 -9.75
CA TRP A 777 42.54 -22.30 -8.40
C TRP A 777 41.42 -22.95 -7.58
N CYS A 778 40.27 -23.22 -8.20
CA CYS A 778 39.15 -23.93 -7.54
C CYS A 778 39.59 -25.37 -7.18
N ASP A 779 40.27 -26.05 -8.10
CA ASP A 779 40.78 -27.43 -7.87
C ASP A 779 41.81 -27.48 -6.71
N LYS A 780 42.70 -26.45 -6.64
CA LYS A 780 43.67 -26.31 -5.52
C LYS A 780 43.02 -26.00 -4.17
N LEU A 781 41.89 -25.33 -4.17
CA LEU A 781 41.14 -24.98 -2.95
C LEU A 781 40.11 -26.03 -2.54
N SER A 782 40.07 -27.18 -3.23
CA SER A 782 39.08 -28.26 -3.04
C SER A 782 37.64 -27.76 -3.14
N LEU A 783 37.39 -26.67 -3.90
CA LEU A 783 36.06 -26.20 -4.19
C LEU A 783 35.46 -27.04 -5.30
N ILE A 784 34.70 -28.05 -4.92
CA ILE A 784 33.96 -28.92 -5.84
C ILE A 784 32.86 -28.08 -6.48
N HIS A 785 32.83 -28.00 -7.81
CA HIS A 785 31.63 -27.55 -8.54
C HIS A 785 30.55 -28.64 -8.33
N ILE A 786 29.59 -28.34 -7.50
CA ILE A 786 28.34 -29.11 -7.41
C ILE A 786 27.40 -28.61 -8.52
#